data_b1666b9b7c92c45187089f94dd417792
#
_entry.id   b1666b9b7c92c45187089f94dd417792
#
_cell.length_a   1.000
_cell.length_b   1.000
_cell.length_c   1.000
_cell.angle_alpha   90.00
_cell.angle_beta   90.00
_cell.angle_gamma   90.00
#
_symmetry.space_group_name_H-M   'P 1'
#
loop_
_entity.id
_entity.type
_entity.pdbx_description
1 polymer ?
#
loop_
_entity_poly.entity_id
_entity_poly.type
_entity_poly.pdbx_seq_one_letter_code
_entity_poly.pdbx_strand_id
1 'polypeptide(L)'
;MKQTDRPQSILVVSHEPELAEVTRQVTEEAVSVEYAPDEAAGLRQIREKHPDLVILGHLGPPGAALEYYRKLREGWISRHASLLVVSLNNPENLHSDSGDKYLAAEIGENSFLSGSSSPLLPSRYILPGLKEMINRKLAERKNKFRSSILNPDIFCLALEQIPGPGAFEMRQETVLENARKAAQGGKICAISITDNPGGNPAIATDILCAEIRHLGIEPIVHIAMRDKSRNQVESLLYQLAALEINNVLVLTGDYPSIAGFEGKSSPVFDLDSVNGLRLISEMNRGMEHEIMGKRGRLSPTHFFAGVAFSPFKQMEAEMMGQYYKLKKKVEAGADFIITQVGYDVRKLHELKLWLESNRYNIPVVMNIYVLSLQAARAMRNNRVPGCVVTDDLLARIEAESKGPDKGRSARLERAAKMFAIAKGLGFRGAYISGQGLPYESVEYIISRGQELTPGWRDFIPEFDYPQENGFYFFKKDATTGLNLEISAPRLQEPARPLIYLFSLAVHKSLFEPKSPLFKLMRALARFVDSADLLRKLLASLEFWTKAILYGCQDCGDCALFDVAYLCPVSQCPKDQRNAPCGGSFQGWCEVYPYEKQCIWVRAYQRLKTQHREGSIGEIIVPPRDWGLQQTSSWLNYFLGRDHVSKRTGIAGFPSPRRTGIEE
;
A
#
# COMPACT_ATOMS: atom_id res chain seq x y z
N MET A 1 1.07 1.93 -17.72
CA MET A 1 2.10 2.98 -17.93
C MET A 1 2.99 2.96 -16.70
N LYS A 2 4.30 2.71 -16.86
CA LYS A 2 5.27 2.85 -15.77
C LYS A 2 5.18 4.27 -15.24
N GLN A 3 4.92 4.44 -13.95
CA GLN A 3 5.14 5.72 -13.29
C GLN A 3 6.65 5.98 -13.36
N THR A 4 7.06 6.77 -14.34
CA THR A 4 8.42 7.32 -14.38
C THR A 4 8.59 8.16 -13.13
N ASP A 5 9.72 8.03 -12.46
CA ASP A 5 10.09 8.95 -11.39
C ASP A 5 9.88 10.37 -11.89
N ARG A 6 9.16 11.19 -11.11
CA ARG A 6 9.16 12.62 -11.38
C ARG A 6 10.62 13.06 -11.40
N PRO A 7 11.08 13.74 -12.47
CA PRO A 7 12.42 14.29 -12.45
C PRO A 7 12.57 15.17 -11.22
N GLN A 8 13.68 15.00 -10.50
CA GLN A 8 13.98 15.85 -9.36
C GLN A 8 14.04 17.31 -9.82
N SER A 9 13.56 18.22 -9.00
CA SER A 9 13.46 19.63 -9.35
C SER A 9 14.23 20.50 -8.37
N ILE A 10 15.00 21.44 -8.89
CA ILE A 10 15.75 22.43 -8.15
C ILE A 10 15.19 23.80 -8.47
N LEU A 11 14.90 24.61 -7.45
CA LEU A 11 14.59 26.00 -7.60
C LEU A 11 15.77 26.84 -7.10
N VAL A 12 16.33 27.68 -7.97
CA VAL A 12 17.36 28.66 -7.61
C VAL A 12 16.69 30.01 -7.39
N VAL A 13 16.80 30.55 -6.18
CA VAL A 13 16.28 31.87 -5.82
C VAL A 13 17.47 32.81 -5.61
N SER A 14 17.67 33.75 -6.52
CA SER A 14 18.83 34.66 -6.52
C SER A 14 18.55 35.87 -7.41
N HIS A 15 19.12 37.03 -7.09
CA HIS A 15 19.16 38.17 -7.99
C HIS A 15 20.10 37.91 -9.21
N GLU A 16 20.95 36.92 -9.10
CA GLU A 16 21.95 36.56 -10.12
C GLU A 16 21.51 35.31 -10.87
N PRO A 17 21.09 35.40 -12.15
CA PRO A 17 20.66 34.25 -12.93
C PRO A 17 21.80 33.25 -13.24
N GLU A 18 23.05 33.69 -13.15
CA GLU A 18 24.24 32.88 -13.39
C GLU A 18 24.31 31.67 -12.46
N LEU A 19 23.83 31.79 -11.23
CA LEU A 19 23.78 30.67 -10.27
C LEU A 19 22.86 29.54 -10.79
N ALA A 20 21.76 29.89 -11.43
CA ALA A 20 20.88 28.89 -12.02
C ALA A 20 21.54 28.20 -13.22
N GLU A 21 22.29 28.94 -14.01
CA GLU A 21 23.02 28.36 -15.15
C GLU A 21 24.13 27.43 -14.68
N VAL A 22 24.93 27.83 -13.70
CA VAL A 22 25.93 26.97 -13.05
C VAL A 22 25.27 25.73 -12.45
N THR A 23 24.11 25.88 -11.81
CA THR A 23 23.37 24.75 -11.26
C THR A 23 22.96 23.76 -12.34
N ARG A 24 22.46 24.22 -13.50
CA ARG A 24 22.12 23.36 -14.64
C ARG A 24 23.32 22.60 -15.19
N GLN A 25 24.49 23.25 -15.26
CA GLN A 25 25.72 22.62 -15.79
C GLN A 25 26.26 21.51 -14.88
N VAL A 26 26.01 21.56 -13.57
CA VAL A 26 26.53 20.57 -12.61
C VAL A 26 25.53 19.46 -12.30
N THR A 27 24.24 19.61 -12.65
CA THR A 27 23.21 18.62 -12.44
C THR A 27 23.09 17.63 -13.59
N GLU A 28 22.54 16.45 -13.32
CA GLU A 28 22.22 15.47 -14.38
C GLU A 28 21.07 15.97 -15.27
N GLU A 29 21.01 15.56 -16.54
CA GLU A 29 19.95 15.93 -17.49
C GLU A 29 18.53 15.61 -17.00
N ALA A 30 18.39 14.63 -16.10
CA ALA A 30 17.12 14.23 -15.51
C ALA A 30 16.61 15.19 -14.42
N VAL A 31 17.41 16.20 -14.00
CA VAL A 31 17.06 17.15 -12.94
C VAL A 31 16.61 18.46 -13.57
N SER A 32 15.38 18.90 -13.29
CA SER A 32 14.89 20.19 -13.76
C SER A 32 15.39 21.32 -12.87
N VAL A 33 15.95 22.39 -13.46
CA VAL A 33 16.41 23.57 -12.71
C VAL A 33 15.60 24.79 -13.14
N GLU A 34 14.88 25.37 -12.18
CA GLU A 34 14.08 26.57 -12.32
C GLU A 34 14.75 27.76 -11.62
N TYR A 35 14.33 28.95 -11.97
CA TYR A 35 14.90 30.18 -11.47
C TYR A 35 13.81 31.13 -10.96
N ALA A 36 14.05 31.76 -9.84
CA ALA A 36 13.25 32.86 -9.30
C ALA A 36 14.16 34.06 -8.99
N PRO A 37 13.86 35.25 -9.53
CA PRO A 37 14.74 36.42 -9.40
C PRO A 37 14.70 37.09 -8.03
N ASP A 38 13.71 36.80 -7.22
CA ASP A 38 13.49 37.43 -5.92
C ASP A 38 12.77 36.51 -4.92
N GLU A 39 12.71 36.94 -3.65
CA GLU A 39 12.05 36.20 -2.57
C GLU A 39 10.56 35.92 -2.83
N ALA A 40 9.82 36.88 -3.41
CA ALA A 40 8.38 36.75 -3.64
C ALA A 40 8.07 35.73 -4.74
N ALA A 41 8.85 35.76 -5.82
CA ALA A 41 8.79 34.77 -6.89
C ALA A 41 9.21 33.38 -6.37
N GLY A 42 10.27 33.32 -5.56
CA GLY A 42 10.74 32.10 -4.93
C GLY A 42 9.66 31.45 -4.05
N LEU A 43 9.07 32.21 -3.14
CA LEU A 43 8.03 31.72 -2.24
C LEU A 43 6.79 31.22 -3.03
N ARG A 44 6.40 31.94 -4.07
CA ARG A 44 5.29 31.53 -4.96
C ARG A 44 5.59 30.20 -5.64
N GLN A 45 6.77 30.06 -6.26
CA GLN A 45 7.16 28.82 -6.93
C GLN A 45 7.34 27.64 -5.94
N ILE A 46 7.87 27.88 -4.73
CA ILE A 46 7.94 26.85 -3.68
C ILE A 46 6.54 26.31 -3.36
N ARG A 47 5.55 27.20 -3.23
CA ARG A 47 4.16 26.82 -2.91
C ARG A 47 3.44 26.11 -4.05
N GLU A 48 3.72 26.48 -5.30
CA GLU A 48 3.05 25.94 -6.47
C GLU A 48 3.68 24.63 -6.97
N LYS A 49 5.01 24.52 -6.90
CA LYS A 49 5.77 23.45 -7.58
C LYS A 49 6.43 22.46 -6.63
N HIS A 50 6.56 22.79 -5.34
CA HIS A 50 7.19 21.93 -4.32
C HIS A 50 8.53 21.33 -4.79
N PRO A 51 9.57 22.17 -5.05
CA PRO A 51 10.86 21.69 -5.53
C PRO A 51 11.55 20.77 -4.52
N ASP A 52 12.33 19.82 -5.00
CA ASP A 52 13.09 18.89 -4.16
C ASP A 52 14.25 19.58 -3.44
N LEU A 53 14.81 20.61 -4.03
CA LEU A 53 15.87 21.43 -3.46
C LEU A 53 15.66 22.90 -3.82
N VAL A 54 15.81 23.78 -2.84
CA VAL A 54 15.86 25.22 -3.06
C VAL A 54 17.26 25.72 -2.78
N ILE A 55 17.89 26.34 -3.75
CA ILE A 55 19.20 26.98 -3.62
C ILE A 55 18.99 28.47 -3.49
N LEU A 56 19.43 29.03 -2.37
CA LEU A 56 19.37 30.47 -2.09
C LEU A 56 20.72 31.09 -2.42
N GLY A 57 20.73 31.98 -3.41
CA GLY A 57 21.91 32.74 -3.82
C GLY A 57 21.90 34.16 -3.24
N HIS A 58 22.48 35.10 -3.97
CA HIS A 58 22.51 36.50 -3.62
C HIS A 58 21.10 37.12 -3.73
N LEU A 59 20.56 37.63 -2.61
CA LEU A 59 19.22 38.21 -2.50
C LEU A 59 19.22 39.67 -2.01
N GLY A 60 20.38 40.34 -2.01
CA GLY A 60 20.52 41.72 -1.56
C GLY A 60 21.69 41.94 -0.59
N PRO A 61 21.56 42.77 0.43
CA PRO A 61 22.65 43.05 1.37
C PRO A 61 23.13 41.77 2.09
N PRO A 62 24.35 41.78 2.65
CA PRO A 62 24.87 40.63 3.40
C PRO A 62 23.87 40.14 4.47
N GLY A 63 23.56 38.84 4.46
CA GLY A 63 22.59 38.24 5.38
C GLY A 63 21.14 38.14 4.86
N ALA A 64 20.78 38.74 3.74
CA ALA A 64 19.42 38.67 3.20
C ALA A 64 19.00 37.24 2.87
N ALA A 65 19.88 36.42 2.28
CA ALA A 65 19.62 35.02 2.00
C ALA A 65 19.37 34.21 3.29
N LEU A 66 20.06 34.51 4.38
CA LEU A 66 19.86 33.86 5.67
C LEU A 66 18.55 34.31 6.32
N GLU A 67 18.18 35.58 6.20
CA GLU A 67 16.86 36.07 6.67
C GLU A 67 15.73 35.42 5.90
N TYR A 68 15.86 35.28 4.57
CA TYR A 68 14.88 34.59 3.76
C TYR A 68 14.82 33.10 4.10
N TYR A 69 15.97 32.45 4.36
CA TYR A 69 16.02 31.08 4.88
C TYR A 69 15.20 30.92 6.16
N ARG A 70 15.35 31.84 7.14
CA ARG A 70 14.55 31.82 8.38
C ARG A 70 13.06 31.95 8.10
N LYS A 71 12.64 32.91 7.27
CA LYS A 71 11.25 33.07 6.83
C LYS A 71 10.69 31.82 6.16
N LEU A 72 11.49 31.12 5.34
CA LEU A 72 11.07 29.87 4.73
C LEU A 72 10.86 28.77 5.78
N ARG A 73 11.71 28.70 6.81
CA ARG A 73 11.57 27.70 7.90
C ARG A 73 10.36 27.95 8.79
N GLU A 74 9.88 29.16 8.91
CA GLU A 74 8.65 29.50 9.63
C GLU A 74 7.37 29.13 8.86
N GLY A 75 7.42 29.11 7.54
CA GLY A 75 6.28 28.79 6.68
C GLY A 75 5.97 27.31 6.63
N TRP A 76 4.69 26.94 6.81
CA TRP A 76 4.26 25.52 6.78
C TRP A 76 4.69 24.75 5.52
N ILE A 77 4.52 25.34 4.34
CA ILE A 77 4.90 24.68 3.07
C ILE A 77 6.41 24.71 2.87
N SER A 78 7.03 25.87 3.07
CA SER A 78 8.44 26.09 2.75
C SER A 78 9.42 25.44 3.73
N ARG A 79 9.03 25.23 5.00
CA ARG A 79 9.90 24.56 6.00
C ARG A 79 10.26 23.13 5.65
N HIS A 80 9.45 22.47 4.81
CA HIS A 80 9.68 21.11 4.35
C HIS A 80 10.56 21.01 3.10
N ALA A 81 10.90 22.15 2.45
CA ALA A 81 11.82 22.16 1.33
C ALA A 81 13.26 21.92 1.81
N SER A 82 14.06 21.13 1.09
CA SER A 82 15.51 21.09 1.30
C SER A 82 16.09 22.43 0.86
N LEU A 83 16.88 23.04 1.73
CA LEU A 83 17.45 24.36 1.48
C LEU A 83 18.97 24.26 1.45
N LEU A 84 19.59 24.90 0.48
CA LEU A 84 21.02 25.10 0.35
C LEU A 84 21.27 26.61 0.18
N VAL A 85 22.00 27.20 1.10
CA VAL A 85 22.38 28.61 0.98
C VAL A 85 23.77 28.66 0.36
N VAL A 86 23.90 29.32 -0.79
CA VAL A 86 25.17 29.60 -1.45
C VAL A 86 25.46 31.09 -1.29
N SER A 87 26.39 31.42 -0.36
CA SER A 87 26.83 32.80 -0.16
C SER A 87 28.11 33.04 -0.91
N LEU A 88 28.16 34.09 -1.73
CA LEU A 88 29.37 34.53 -2.44
C LEU A 88 30.23 35.48 -1.60
N ASN A 89 29.83 35.85 -0.38
CA ASN A 89 30.51 36.83 0.45
C ASN A 89 30.61 36.37 1.92
N ASN A 90 31.85 36.17 2.34
CA ASN A 90 32.45 36.07 3.69
C ASN A 90 31.83 35.08 4.71
N PRO A 91 32.58 34.06 5.15
CA PRO A 91 32.13 33.01 6.08
C PRO A 91 32.12 33.42 7.57
N GLU A 92 32.58 34.59 7.97
CA GLU A 92 32.84 34.91 9.38
C GLU A 92 31.64 35.12 10.31
N ASN A 93 30.37 35.08 9.82
CA ASN A 93 29.20 35.38 10.63
C ASN A 93 28.14 34.24 10.74
N LEU A 94 28.52 33.00 10.52
CA LEU A 94 27.60 31.85 10.58
C LEU A 94 27.79 31.00 11.83
N HIS A 95 27.77 31.60 13.02
CA HIS A 95 27.56 30.87 14.28
C HIS A 95 26.08 30.86 14.61
N SER A 96 25.47 29.67 14.67
CA SER A 96 24.09 29.52 15.13
C SER A 96 24.01 28.58 16.32
N ASP A 97 23.27 29.03 17.34
CA ASP A 97 22.96 28.34 18.60
C ASP A 97 21.77 27.34 18.49
N SER A 98 21.32 26.98 17.31
CA SER A 98 20.24 26.00 17.15
C SER A 98 20.74 24.74 16.43
N GLY A 99 20.46 23.58 17.00
CA GLY A 99 20.95 22.26 16.58
C GLY A 99 20.61 21.76 15.18
N ASP A 100 20.15 22.63 14.29
CA ASP A 100 20.04 22.38 12.86
C ASP A 100 21.41 22.56 12.22
N LYS A 101 21.98 21.48 11.69
CA LYS A 101 23.23 21.51 10.93
C LYS A 101 23.02 22.35 9.66
N TYR A 102 23.30 23.63 9.75
CA TYR A 102 23.40 24.49 8.59
C TYR A 102 24.58 24.02 7.73
N LEU A 103 24.32 23.56 6.53
CA LEU A 103 25.31 23.51 5.49
C LEU A 103 25.25 24.85 4.74
N ALA A 104 25.83 25.89 5.37
CA ALA A 104 26.54 26.87 4.58
C ALA A 104 27.62 26.06 3.88
N ALA A 105 27.64 26.05 2.56
CA ALA A 105 28.75 25.47 1.85
C ALA A 105 29.98 26.30 2.23
N GLU A 106 30.81 25.79 3.16
CA GLU A 106 32.22 26.10 3.14
C GLU A 106 32.75 25.60 1.79
N ILE A 107 32.60 26.43 0.79
CA ILE A 107 33.50 26.43 -0.33
C ILE A 107 34.79 26.93 0.31
N GLY A 108 35.69 26.00 0.58
CA GLY A 108 36.84 26.25 1.46
C GLY A 108 37.53 27.54 1.13
N GLU A 109 38.05 28.25 2.15
CA GLU A 109 38.71 29.57 2.09
C GLU A 109 39.77 29.72 0.99
N ASN A 110 40.24 28.65 0.40
CA ASN A 110 41.24 28.62 -0.68
C ASN A 110 40.62 28.72 -2.10
N SER A 111 39.31 28.83 -2.27
CA SER A 111 38.65 28.89 -3.59
C SER A 111 38.16 30.28 -3.97
N PHE A 112 38.16 31.23 -3.06
CA PHE A 112 37.75 32.61 -3.31
C PHE A 112 38.92 33.55 -3.06
N LEU A 113 39.56 33.96 -4.13
CA LEU A 113 40.50 35.09 -4.10
C LEU A 113 39.71 36.36 -3.79
N SER A 114 40.01 36.97 -2.64
CA SER A 114 39.54 38.29 -2.25
C SER A 114 39.90 39.33 -3.32
N GLY A 115 38.89 40.04 -3.76
CA GLY A 115 39.00 41.39 -4.30
C GLY A 115 39.94 41.64 -5.43
N SER A 116 39.40 41.69 -6.62
CA SER A 116 39.66 42.76 -7.61
C SER A 116 38.84 42.43 -8.88
N SER A 117 38.23 43.45 -9.41
CA SER A 117 37.54 43.52 -10.68
C SER A 117 38.28 42.78 -11.79
N SER A 118 37.86 41.53 -12.07
CA SER A 118 38.22 40.87 -13.31
C SER A 118 37.09 39.90 -13.69
N PRO A 119 36.46 40.05 -14.86
CA PRO A 119 35.46 39.14 -15.34
C PRO A 119 36.17 37.85 -15.77
N LEU A 120 35.66 36.71 -15.36
CA LEU A 120 36.13 35.39 -15.76
C LEU A 120 37.15 34.71 -14.79
N LEU A 121 36.68 34.38 -13.59
CA LEU A 121 37.26 33.24 -12.89
C LEU A 121 36.72 31.96 -13.50
N PRO A 122 37.55 31.00 -13.87
CA PRO A 122 37.13 29.79 -14.55
C PRO A 122 36.24 28.98 -13.61
N SER A 123 35.02 28.72 -14.04
CA SER A 123 33.96 27.87 -13.42
C SER A 123 34.47 26.50 -12.93
N ARG A 124 35.70 26.11 -13.30
CA ARG A 124 36.28 24.79 -13.02
C ARG A 124 36.55 24.49 -11.53
N TYR A 125 36.71 25.50 -10.68
CA TYR A 125 37.06 25.31 -9.26
C TYR A 125 35.86 25.32 -8.31
N ILE A 126 34.71 25.88 -8.74
CA ILE A 126 33.48 25.94 -7.92
C ILE A 126 32.61 24.72 -8.20
N LEU A 127 32.65 24.17 -9.41
CA LEU A 127 31.76 23.12 -9.91
C LEU A 127 31.77 21.80 -9.11
N PRO A 128 32.94 21.24 -8.68
CA PRO A 128 32.93 19.94 -8.01
C PRO A 128 32.25 19.96 -6.64
N GLY A 129 32.51 20.97 -5.82
CA GLY A 129 31.90 21.08 -4.48
C GLY A 129 30.39 21.32 -4.53
N LEU A 130 29.90 22.20 -5.42
CA LEU A 130 28.48 22.46 -5.58
C LEU A 130 27.74 21.23 -6.09
N LYS A 131 28.29 20.53 -7.07
CA LYS A 131 27.75 19.28 -7.59
C LYS A 131 27.59 18.22 -6.51
N GLU A 132 28.62 18.03 -5.70
CA GLU A 132 28.61 17.04 -4.62
C GLU A 132 27.57 17.37 -3.55
N MET A 133 27.44 18.64 -3.19
CA MET A 133 26.41 19.10 -2.23
C MET A 133 25.00 18.98 -2.77
N ILE A 134 24.75 19.39 -4.03
CA ILE A 134 23.47 19.21 -4.69
C ILE A 134 23.11 17.73 -4.72
N ASN A 135 24.00 16.87 -5.19
CA ASN A 135 23.77 15.44 -5.27
C ASN A 135 23.51 14.82 -3.90
N ARG A 136 24.23 15.26 -2.87
CA ARG A 136 23.99 14.83 -1.48
C ARG A 136 22.60 15.24 -1.00
N LYS A 137 22.21 16.52 -1.20
CA LYS A 137 20.90 17.02 -0.79
C LYS A 137 19.75 16.38 -1.55
N LEU A 138 19.88 16.13 -2.83
CA LEU A 138 18.91 15.38 -3.62
C LEU A 138 18.86 13.90 -3.21
N ALA A 139 20.01 13.31 -2.85
CA ALA A 139 20.07 11.93 -2.36
C ALA A 139 19.41 11.77 -0.96
N GLU A 140 19.51 12.79 -0.10
CA GLU A 140 18.80 12.81 1.19
C GLU A 140 17.28 12.74 1.02
N ARG A 141 16.76 13.22 -0.11
CA ARG A 141 15.33 13.15 -0.48
C ARG A 141 14.94 11.93 -1.31
N LYS A 142 15.89 11.16 -1.81
CA LYS A 142 15.57 9.90 -2.50
C LYS A 142 14.98 8.93 -1.50
N ASN A 143 13.83 8.38 -1.84
CA ASN A 143 13.25 7.26 -1.12
C ASN A 143 14.18 6.04 -1.27
N LYS A 144 15.02 5.80 -0.26
CA LYS A 144 16.05 4.73 -0.27
C LYS A 144 15.42 3.34 -0.40
N PHE A 145 14.26 3.12 0.20
CA PHE A 145 13.55 1.85 0.08
C PHE A 145 13.09 1.62 -1.36
N ARG A 146 12.43 2.62 -1.97
CA ARG A 146 11.99 2.55 -3.37
C ARG A 146 13.16 2.30 -4.32
N SER A 147 14.24 3.07 -4.19
CA SER A 147 15.42 2.90 -5.05
C SER A 147 16.07 1.53 -4.88
N SER A 148 16.15 1.01 -3.65
CA SER A 148 16.72 -0.31 -3.37
C SER A 148 15.87 -1.45 -3.93
N ILE A 149 14.56 -1.42 -3.74
CA ILE A 149 13.67 -2.51 -4.19
C ILE A 149 13.53 -2.55 -5.71
N LEU A 150 13.65 -1.41 -6.39
CA LEU A 150 13.59 -1.32 -7.85
C LEU A 150 14.93 -1.68 -8.51
N ASN A 151 16.05 -1.54 -7.81
CA ASN A 151 17.37 -1.92 -8.33
C ASN A 151 17.54 -3.46 -8.31
N PRO A 152 17.75 -4.13 -9.49
CA PRO A 152 17.91 -5.57 -9.57
C PRO A 152 19.14 -6.11 -8.83
N ASP A 153 20.17 -5.29 -8.64
CA ASP A 153 21.43 -5.69 -8.02
C ASP A 153 21.37 -5.66 -6.49
N ILE A 154 20.31 -5.05 -5.92
CA ILE A 154 20.13 -4.92 -4.47
C ILE A 154 19.07 -5.91 -3.98
N PHE A 155 19.45 -6.77 -3.03
CA PHE A 155 18.49 -7.57 -2.27
C PHE A 155 17.99 -6.74 -1.09
N CYS A 156 16.79 -6.15 -1.25
CA CYS A 156 16.24 -5.15 -0.33
C CYS A 156 15.76 -5.81 0.98
N LEU A 157 16.19 -5.31 2.13
CA LEU A 157 15.84 -5.83 3.44
C LEU A 157 14.95 -4.84 4.18
N ALA A 158 13.79 -5.31 4.64
CA ALA A 158 12.90 -4.56 5.51
C ALA A 158 12.66 -5.32 6.82
N LEU A 159 12.46 -4.57 7.92
CA LEU A 159 12.22 -5.12 9.23
C LEU A 159 10.85 -4.68 9.74
N GLU A 160 9.98 -5.65 10.09
CA GLU A 160 8.70 -5.37 10.72
C GLU A 160 8.85 -5.11 12.22
N GLN A 161 8.18 -4.09 12.70
CA GLN A 161 8.07 -3.79 14.12
C GLN A 161 6.60 -3.63 14.52
N ILE A 162 6.26 -4.18 15.67
CA ILE A 162 4.91 -4.15 16.22
C ILE A 162 4.88 -3.16 17.38
N PRO A 163 4.12 -2.05 17.28
CA PRO A 163 4.05 -1.05 18.33
C PRO A 163 3.29 -1.58 19.57
N GLY A 164 3.52 -0.95 20.71
CA GLY A 164 2.75 -1.20 21.92
C GLY A 164 1.38 -0.53 21.91
N PRO A 165 0.44 -0.93 22.79
CA PRO A 165 -0.92 -0.40 22.82
C PRO A 165 -1.01 1.03 23.38
N GLY A 166 -0.11 1.43 24.28
CA GLY A 166 -0.13 2.72 24.94
C GLY A 166 0.93 3.70 24.45
N ALA A 167 0.87 4.94 24.94
CA ALA A 167 1.78 6.00 24.52
C ALA A 167 3.22 5.78 25.05
N PHE A 168 3.36 5.27 26.28
CA PHE A 168 4.65 5.18 26.99
C PHE A 168 5.01 3.72 27.30
N GLU A 169 5.08 2.90 26.26
CA GLU A 169 5.36 1.48 26.39
C GLU A 169 6.83 1.16 26.06
N MET A 170 7.42 0.20 26.78
CA MET A 170 8.77 -0.31 26.48
C MET A 170 8.92 -0.85 25.05
N ARG A 171 7.80 -1.21 24.40
CA ARG A 171 7.82 -1.64 23.01
C ARG A 171 8.19 -0.51 22.06
N GLN A 172 7.74 0.73 22.31
CA GLN A 172 8.13 1.89 21.52
C GLN A 172 9.64 2.14 21.62
N GLU A 173 10.20 2.03 22.83
CA GLU A 173 11.65 2.14 23.02
C GLU A 173 12.41 1.03 22.25
N THR A 174 11.91 -0.21 22.29
CA THR A 174 12.50 -1.33 21.54
C THR A 174 12.44 -1.09 20.02
N VAL A 175 11.34 -0.56 19.52
CA VAL A 175 11.18 -0.21 18.09
C VAL A 175 12.21 0.83 17.69
N LEU A 176 12.35 1.90 18.47
CA LEU A 176 13.29 2.99 18.16
C LEU A 176 14.75 2.54 18.32
N GLU A 177 15.05 1.67 19.29
CA GLU A 177 16.38 1.10 19.44
C GLU A 177 16.76 0.20 18.25
N ASN A 178 15.84 -0.67 17.82
CA ASN A 178 16.04 -1.47 16.62
C ASN A 178 16.22 -0.58 15.37
N ALA A 179 15.51 0.55 15.30
CA ALA A 179 15.64 1.51 14.21
C ALA A 179 17.02 2.20 14.20
N ARG A 180 17.53 2.61 15.36
CA ARG A 180 18.89 3.18 15.48
C ARG A 180 19.96 2.19 15.03
N LYS A 181 19.87 0.94 15.53
CA LYS A 181 20.81 -0.12 15.13
C LYS A 181 20.74 -0.44 13.65
N ALA A 182 19.52 -0.48 13.08
CA ALA A 182 19.32 -0.69 11.65
C ALA A 182 19.90 0.44 10.80
N ALA A 183 19.72 1.70 11.21
CA ALA A 183 20.29 2.87 10.55
C ALA A 183 21.84 2.84 10.59
N GLN A 184 22.41 2.51 11.74
CA GLN A 184 23.86 2.40 11.93
C GLN A 184 24.47 1.23 11.14
N GLY A 185 23.79 0.09 11.12
CA GLY A 185 24.24 -1.12 10.43
C GLY A 185 24.17 -1.05 8.90
N GLY A 186 23.33 -0.17 8.34
CA GLY A 186 23.23 0.12 6.90
C GLY A 186 22.71 -1.03 6.03
N LYS A 187 22.34 -2.18 6.63
CA LYS A 187 21.86 -3.37 5.90
C LYS A 187 20.35 -3.35 5.63
N ILE A 188 19.59 -2.69 6.50
CA ILE A 188 18.13 -2.59 6.41
C ILE A 188 17.75 -1.34 5.62
N CYS A 189 16.92 -1.52 4.57
CA CYS A 189 16.47 -0.42 3.72
C CYS A 189 15.27 0.32 4.33
N ALA A 190 14.42 -0.38 5.09
CA ALA A 190 13.22 0.21 5.68
C ALA A 190 12.77 -0.52 6.95
N ILE A 191 12.07 0.21 7.82
CA ILE A 191 11.36 -0.34 8.98
C ILE A 191 9.86 -0.16 8.79
N SER A 192 9.13 -1.25 8.93
CA SER A 192 7.69 -1.29 8.75
C SER A 192 6.98 -1.31 10.10
N ILE A 193 5.97 -0.46 10.27
CA ILE A 193 5.19 -0.36 11.51
C ILE A 193 3.76 -0.81 11.26
N THR A 194 3.31 -1.81 12.05
CA THR A 194 1.98 -2.40 11.92
C THR A 194 0.89 -1.51 12.48
N ASP A 195 -0.26 -1.42 11.78
CA ASP A 195 -1.44 -0.63 12.17
C ASP A 195 -2.45 -1.52 12.90
N ASN A 196 -2.65 -1.29 14.20
CA ASN A 196 -3.61 -2.00 15.05
C ASN A 196 -3.59 -3.52 14.85
N PRO A 197 -2.44 -4.20 15.09
CA PRO A 197 -2.24 -5.60 14.74
C PRO A 197 -3.19 -6.54 15.49
N GLY A 198 -3.68 -7.56 14.80
CA GLY A 198 -4.62 -8.53 15.35
C GLY A 198 -5.96 -7.95 15.77
N GLY A 199 -6.33 -6.77 15.26
CA GLY A 199 -7.57 -6.10 15.62
C GLY A 199 -7.55 -5.36 16.95
N ASN A 200 -6.38 -5.19 17.57
CA ASN A 200 -6.21 -4.52 18.86
C ASN A 200 -5.73 -3.09 18.66
N PRO A 201 -6.19 -2.13 19.49
CA PRO A 201 -5.66 -0.77 19.47
C PRO A 201 -4.15 -0.75 19.76
N ALA A 202 -3.43 0.09 19.04
CA ALA A 202 -2.02 0.39 19.25
C ALA A 202 -1.79 1.90 19.07
N ILE A 203 -0.61 2.39 19.44
CA ILE A 203 -0.22 3.77 19.11
C ILE A 203 -0.27 3.97 17.60
N ALA A 204 -0.71 5.14 17.16
CA ALA A 204 -0.80 5.47 15.74
C ALA A 204 0.57 5.34 15.05
N THR A 205 0.56 4.74 13.87
CA THR A 205 1.79 4.37 13.15
C THR A 205 2.62 5.56 12.68
N ASP A 206 1.98 6.68 12.38
CA ASP A 206 2.58 7.91 11.89
C ASP A 206 3.60 8.52 12.88
N ILE A 207 3.33 8.46 14.18
CA ILE A 207 4.22 8.98 15.24
C ILE A 207 5.55 8.21 15.23
N LEU A 208 5.51 6.88 15.32
CA LEU A 208 6.74 6.08 15.32
C LEU A 208 7.47 6.16 13.98
N CYS A 209 6.74 6.24 12.88
CA CYS A 209 7.34 6.39 11.56
C CYS A 209 8.03 7.74 11.37
N ALA A 210 7.51 8.82 11.97
CA ALA A 210 8.19 10.11 11.97
C ALA A 210 9.52 10.04 12.73
N GLU A 211 9.54 9.41 13.92
CA GLU A 211 10.78 9.19 14.70
C GLU A 211 11.78 8.33 13.94
N ILE A 212 11.32 7.23 13.31
CA ILE A 212 12.18 6.35 12.51
C ILE A 212 12.82 7.11 11.34
N ARG A 213 12.03 7.97 10.67
CA ARG A 213 12.56 8.82 9.60
C ARG A 213 13.65 9.79 10.11
N HIS A 214 13.46 10.40 11.28
CA HIS A 214 14.48 11.25 11.91
C HIS A 214 15.78 10.50 12.22
N LEU A 215 15.72 9.18 12.45
CA LEU A 215 16.89 8.32 12.61
C LEU A 215 17.63 8.02 11.28
N GLY A 216 17.11 8.47 10.14
CA GLY A 216 17.73 8.32 8.82
C GLY A 216 17.46 6.99 8.11
N ILE A 217 16.44 6.25 8.53
CA ILE A 217 15.97 5.03 7.87
C ILE A 217 14.53 5.21 7.37
N GLU A 218 14.21 4.60 6.22
CA GLU A 218 12.89 4.73 5.62
C GLU A 218 11.82 3.98 6.43
N PRO A 219 10.72 4.63 6.82
CA PRO A 219 9.57 3.93 7.36
C PRO A 219 8.68 3.38 6.25
N ILE A 220 7.98 2.27 6.54
CA ILE A 220 6.82 1.77 5.79
C ILE A 220 5.62 1.79 6.73
N VAL A 221 4.66 2.64 6.44
CA VAL A 221 3.44 2.76 7.25
C VAL A 221 2.41 1.74 6.80
N HIS A 222 1.97 0.85 7.70
CA HIS A 222 0.77 0.07 7.43
C HIS A 222 -0.47 0.95 7.52
N ILE A 223 -1.38 0.80 6.56
CA ILE A 223 -2.68 1.46 6.55
C ILE A 223 -3.76 0.40 6.44
N ALA A 224 -4.38 0.08 7.57
CA ALA A 224 -5.51 -0.83 7.64
C ALA A 224 -6.82 -0.08 7.37
N MET A 225 -7.59 -0.52 6.38
CA MET A 225 -8.87 0.10 6.01
C MET A 225 -9.98 -0.16 7.05
N ARG A 226 -9.75 -1.06 7.99
CA ARG A 226 -10.73 -1.52 8.99
C ARG A 226 -11.34 -0.39 9.81
N ASP A 227 -10.51 0.52 10.33
CA ASP A 227 -10.91 1.52 11.32
C ASP A 227 -11.18 2.91 10.71
N LYS A 228 -11.07 3.04 9.39
CA LYS A 228 -10.98 4.33 8.71
C LYS A 228 -12.07 4.51 7.66
N SER A 229 -12.78 5.63 7.69
CA SER A 229 -13.56 6.10 6.54
C SER A 229 -12.63 6.61 5.44
N ARG A 230 -13.14 6.78 4.21
CA ARG A 230 -12.34 7.34 3.10
C ARG A 230 -11.75 8.70 3.43
N ASN A 231 -12.50 9.56 4.13
CA ASN A 231 -12.02 10.87 4.55
C ASN A 231 -10.84 10.76 5.53
N GLN A 232 -10.92 9.81 6.48
CA GLN A 232 -9.84 9.58 7.43
C GLN A 232 -8.59 9.01 6.74
N VAL A 233 -8.75 8.12 5.73
CA VAL A 233 -7.63 7.61 4.94
C VAL A 233 -6.97 8.73 4.15
N GLU A 234 -7.76 9.59 3.51
CA GLU A 234 -7.26 10.73 2.74
C GLU A 234 -6.51 11.72 3.65
N SER A 235 -7.08 12.09 4.81
CA SER A 235 -6.42 12.98 5.78
C SER A 235 -5.11 12.40 6.29
N LEU A 236 -5.08 11.09 6.63
CA LEU A 236 -3.85 10.40 7.06
C LEU A 236 -2.78 10.43 5.96
N LEU A 237 -3.16 10.18 4.71
CA LEU A 237 -2.22 10.22 3.59
C LEU A 237 -1.64 11.61 3.40
N TYR A 238 -2.44 12.69 3.46
CA TYR A 238 -1.89 14.05 3.41
C TYR A 238 -0.98 14.37 4.60
N GLN A 239 -1.30 13.87 5.80
CA GLN A 239 -0.42 13.98 6.97
C GLN A 239 0.92 13.27 6.72
N LEU A 240 0.90 12.03 6.22
CA LEU A 240 2.12 11.28 5.90
C LEU A 240 2.96 11.99 4.81
N ALA A 241 2.31 12.51 3.77
CA ALA A 241 2.98 13.29 2.74
C ALA A 241 3.64 14.55 3.31
N ALA A 242 2.98 15.25 4.24
CA ALA A 242 3.55 16.40 4.93
C ALA A 242 4.74 16.05 5.84
N LEU A 243 4.79 14.82 6.37
CA LEU A 243 5.92 14.26 7.12
C LEU A 243 6.99 13.65 6.21
N GLU A 244 6.84 13.74 4.88
CA GLU A 244 7.71 13.10 3.87
C GLU A 244 7.82 11.56 4.03
N ILE A 245 6.79 10.93 4.57
CA ILE A 245 6.69 9.49 4.71
C ILE A 245 5.95 8.96 3.49
N ASN A 246 6.68 8.39 2.54
CA ASN A 246 6.14 8.05 1.23
C ASN A 246 5.88 6.54 1.04
N ASN A 247 6.45 5.67 1.88
CA ASN A 247 6.24 4.23 1.74
C ASN A 247 5.06 3.78 2.59
N VAL A 248 4.06 3.18 1.96
CA VAL A 248 2.86 2.70 2.63
C VAL A 248 2.55 1.26 2.24
N LEU A 249 2.01 0.47 3.17
CA LEU A 249 1.49 -0.87 2.93
C LEU A 249 -0.02 -0.88 3.14
N VAL A 250 -0.79 -1.03 2.05
CA VAL A 250 -2.24 -0.91 2.06
C VAL A 250 -2.90 -2.26 2.35
N LEU A 251 -3.57 -2.35 3.48
CA LEU A 251 -4.14 -3.57 4.04
C LEU A 251 -5.66 -3.47 4.22
N THR A 252 -6.34 -4.61 4.15
CA THR A 252 -7.75 -4.69 4.59
C THR A 252 -7.84 -4.51 6.10
N GLY A 253 -6.92 -5.09 6.85
CA GLY A 253 -6.90 -5.15 8.31
C GLY A 253 -7.66 -6.35 8.90
N ASP A 254 -7.27 -6.74 10.11
CA ASP A 254 -7.92 -7.79 10.89
C ASP A 254 -9.27 -7.28 11.44
N TYR A 255 -10.22 -8.18 11.69
CA TYR A 255 -11.48 -7.76 12.29
C TYR A 255 -11.26 -7.33 13.75
N PRO A 256 -12.01 -6.32 14.28
CA PRO A 256 -11.80 -5.84 15.64
C PRO A 256 -11.86 -6.96 16.68
N SER A 257 -10.90 -6.97 17.60
CA SER A 257 -10.89 -7.88 18.76
C SER A 257 -11.75 -7.34 19.91
N ILE A 258 -11.80 -8.06 21.01
CA ILE A 258 -12.52 -7.63 22.24
C ILE A 258 -11.67 -6.66 23.07
N ALA A 259 -10.38 -6.53 22.78
CA ALA A 259 -9.49 -5.62 23.49
C ALA A 259 -9.83 -4.15 23.17
N GLY A 260 -9.89 -3.32 24.21
CA GLY A 260 -10.20 -1.90 24.09
C GLY A 260 -11.27 -1.45 25.08
N PHE A 261 -11.82 -0.25 24.83
CA PHE A 261 -12.85 0.33 25.67
C PHE A 261 -14.19 -0.40 25.47
N GLU A 262 -14.78 -0.83 26.57
CA GLU A 262 -16.13 -1.41 26.67
C GLU A 262 -16.60 -2.24 25.46
N GLY A 263 -16.03 -3.44 25.32
CA GLY A 263 -16.48 -4.43 24.35
C GLY A 263 -15.79 -4.34 22.98
N LYS A 264 -16.44 -4.87 21.95
CA LYS A 264 -15.90 -4.99 20.61
C LYS A 264 -16.25 -3.74 19.78
N SER A 265 -15.25 -3.09 19.20
CA SER A 265 -15.48 -1.92 18.35
C SER A 265 -16.19 -2.29 17.05
N SER A 266 -16.94 -1.33 16.47
CA SER A 266 -17.51 -1.46 15.13
C SER A 266 -16.45 -1.24 14.06
N PRO A 267 -16.33 -2.15 13.08
CA PRO A 267 -15.46 -1.89 11.93
C PRO A 267 -16.09 -0.88 10.97
N VAL A 268 -15.27 -0.17 10.21
CA VAL A 268 -15.70 0.81 9.21
C VAL A 268 -15.68 0.22 7.80
N PHE A 269 -14.54 -0.24 7.32
CA PHE A 269 -14.34 -0.82 5.98
C PHE A 269 -15.01 -0.02 4.83
N ASP A 270 -14.97 1.31 4.88
CA ASP A 270 -15.50 2.16 3.81
C ASP A 270 -14.73 1.98 2.48
N LEU A 271 -13.45 1.64 2.59
CA LEU A 271 -12.61 1.22 1.47
C LEU A 271 -12.12 -0.22 1.68
N ASP A 272 -11.96 -0.96 0.61
CA ASP A 272 -11.09 -2.14 0.59
C ASP A 272 -9.67 -1.75 0.14
N SER A 273 -8.71 -2.67 0.25
CA SER A 273 -7.31 -2.39 -0.11
C SER A 273 -7.11 -2.02 -1.60
N VAL A 274 -8.00 -2.44 -2.49
CA VAL A 274 -7.94 -2.07 -3.93
C VAL A 274 -8.36 -0.61 -4.11
N ASN A 275 -9.45 -0.21 -3.47
CA ASN A 275 -9.90 1.17 -3.53
C ASN A 275 -8.99 2.13 -2.74
N GLY A 276 -8.34 1.66 -1.67
CA GLY A 276 -7.27 2.41 -0.99
C GLY A 276 -6.10 2.73 -1.92
N LEU A 277 -5.67 1.76 -2.73
CA LEU A 277 -4.64 1.98 -3.77
C LEU A 277 -5.08 2.97 -4.85
N ARG A 278 -6.34 2.89 -5.29
CA ARG A 278 -6.88 3.86 -6.26
C ARG A 278 -6.86 5.27 -5.71
N LEU A 279 -7.26 5.46 -4.45
CA LEU A 279 -7.19 6.75 -3.77
C LEU A 279 -5.74 7.28 -3.78
N ILE A 280 -4.77 6.45 -3.38
CA ILE A 280 -3.35 6.82 -3.41
C ILE A 280 -2.89 7.18 -4.83
N SER A 281 -3.29 6.41 -5.83
CA SER A 281 -2.94 6.68 -7.23
C SER A 281 -3.52 8.01 -7.73
N GLU A 282 -4.72 8.38 -7.30
CA GLU A 282 -5.34 9.67 -7.60
C GLU A 282 -4.63 10.81 -6.87
N MET A 283 -4.29 10.63 -5.61
CA MET A 283 -3.50 11.60 -4.84
C MET A 283 -2.12 11.82 -5.46
N ASN A 284 -1.46 10.76 -5.92
CA ASN A 284 -0.17 10.87 -6.63
C ASN A 284 -0.26 11.62 -7.98
N ARG A 285 -1.46 11.73 -8.57
CA ARG A 285 -1.70 12.55 -9.76
C ARG A 285 -2.16 13.98 -9.43
N GLY A 286 -2.46 14.23 -8.15
CA GLY A 286 -3.12 15.44 -7.68
C GLY A 286 -4.65 15.32 -7.81
N MET A 287 -5.34 15.20 -6.66
CA MET A 287 -6.79 15.09 -6.62
C MET A 287 -7.48 16.38 -7.03
N GLU A 288 -8.54 16.26 -7.80
CA GLU A 288 -9.49 17.36 -8.01
C GLU A 288 -10.36 17.52 -6.76
N HIS A 289 -10.59 18.73 -6.35
CA HIS A 289 -11.49 19.06 -5.26
C HIS A 289 -12.40 20.23 -5.65
N GLU A 290 -13.55 20.28 -5.01
CA GLU A 290 -14.49 21.39 -5.13
C GLU A 290 -14.83 21.89 -3.72
N ILE A 291 -14.47 23.15 -3.41
CA ILE A 291 -14.76 23.80 -2.14
C ILE A 291 -15.53 25.08 -2.46
N MET A 292 -16.73 25.23 -1.90
CA MET A 292 -17.60 26.40 -2.10
C MET A 292 -17.80 26.74 -3.60
N GLY A 293 -18.01 25.72 -4.44
CA GLY A 293 -18.22 25.88 -5.89
C GLY A 293 -16.97 26.25 -6.69
N LYS A 294 -15.80 26.36 -6.06
CA LYS A 294 -14.53 26.54 -6.75
C LYS A 294 -13.83 25.21 -6.94
N ARG A 295 -13.63 24.84 -8.21
CA ARG A 295 -12.82 23.66 -8.57
C ARG A 295 -11.35 24.00 -8.52
N GLY A 296 -10.57 23.13 -7.93
CA GLY A 296 -9.13 23.22 -7.84
C GLY A 296 -8.50 21.83 -7.92
N ARG A 297 -7.18 21.78 -7.98
CA ARG A 297 -6.41 20.56 -7.94
C ARG A 297 -5.41 20.64 -6.80
N LEU A 298 -5.41 19.62 -5.94
CA LEU A 298 -4.43 19.49 -4.87
C LEU A 298 -3.07 19.07 -5.43
N SER A 299 -2.01 19.46 -4.75
CA SER A 299 -0.65 19.06 -5.14
C SER A 299 -0.50 17.56 -5.15
N PRO A 300 0.19 16.98 -6.16
CA PRO A 300 0.49 15.57 -6.22
C PRO A 300 1.29 15.09 -5.00
N THR A 301 0.98 13.91 -4.52
CA THR A 301 1.78 13.17 -3.53
C THR A 301 2.76 12.22 -4.21
N HIS A 302 3.65 11.59 -3.43
CA HIS A 302 4.72 10.71 -3.99
C HIS A 302 4.75 9.35 -3.29
N PHE A 303 3.58 8.80 -2.96
CA PHE A 303 3.51 7.51 -2.30
C PHE A 303 4.01 6.38 -3.17
N PHE A 304 4.79 5.51 -2.57
CA PHE A 304 5.21 4.21 -3.06
C PHE A 304 4.42 3.15 -2.28
N ALA A 305 3.37 2.62 -2.92
CA ALA A 305 2.32 1.86 -2.27
C ALA A 305 2.49 0.36 -2.44
N GLY A 306 2.75 -0.35 -1.34
CA GLY A 306 2.81 -1.79 -1.28
C GLY A 306 1.49 -2.46 -0.94
N VAL A 307 1.43 -3.76 -1.21
CA VAL A 307 0.30 -4.62 -0.90
C VAL A 307 0.74 -5.94 -0.31
N ALA A 308 -0.09 -6.51 0.57
CA ALA A 308 0.09 -7.88 1.01
C ALA A 308 -0.54 -8.88 0.03
N PHE A 309 0.09 -10.04 -0.11
CA PHE A 309 -0.42 -11.19 -0.86
C PHE A 309 -0.24 -12.48 -0.08
N SER A 310 -1.29 -13.31 0.00
CA SER A 310 -1.25 -14.60 0.69
C SER A 310 -1.22 -15.76 -0.31
N PRO A 311 -0.06 -16.37 -0.57
CA PRO A 311 0.03 -17.54 -1.46
C PRO A 311 -0.39 -18.84 -0.78
N PHE A 312 -0.56 -18.84 0.54
CA PHE A 312 -0.72 -20.07 1.34
C PHE A 312 -2.19 -20.47 1.52
N LYS A 313 -2.97 -20.52 0.44
CA LYS A 313 -4.36 -20.95 0.48
C LYS A 313 -4.50 -22.43 0.12
N GLN A 314 -5.40 -23.13 0.86
CA GLN A 314 -5.62 -24.56 0.67
C GLN A 314 -6.55 -24.84 -0.50
N MET A 315 -7.67 -24.12 -0.63
CA MET A 315 -8.66 -24.37 -1.67
C MET A 315 -8.36 -23.59 -2.96
N GLU A 316 -8.73 -24.16 -4.12
CA GLU A 316 -8.65 -23.48 -5.42
C GLU A 316 -9.40 -22.14 -5.40
N ALA A 317 -10.64 -22.13 -4.90
CA ALA A 317 -11.47 -20.92 -4.86
C ALA A 317 -10.87 -19.80 -3.98
N GLU A 318 -10.13 -20.17 -2.93
CA GLU A 318 -9.42 -19.22 -2.10
C GLU A 318 -8.16 -18.70 -2.80
N MET A 319 -7.38 -19.60 -3.39
CA MET A 319 -6.11 -19.25 -4.02
C MET A 319 -6.32 -18.39 -5.26
N MET A 320 -7.23 -18.81 -6.15
CA MET A 320 -7.55 -18.04 -7.36
C MET A 320 -8.17 -16.69 -7.02
N GLY A 321 -8.99 -16.64 -5.96
CA GLY A 321 -9.51 -15.38 -5.43
C GLY A 321 -8.41 -14.39 -5.02
N GLN A 322 -7.30 -14.87 -4.43
CA GLN A 322 -6.14 -14.04 -4.10
C GLN A 322 -5.42 -13.57 -5.37
N TYR A 323 -5.22 -14.41 -6.37
CA TYR A 323 -4.60 -14.01 -7.64
C TYR A 323 -5.44 -12.96 -8.37
N TYR A 324 -6.76 -13.11 -8.43
CA TYR A 324 -7.64 -12.10 -9.04
C TYR A 324 -7.63 -10.78 -8.27
N LYS A 325 -7.54 -10.83 -6.93
CA LYS A 325 -7.34 -9.61 -6.13
C LYS A 325 -5.99 -8.97 -6.38
N LEU A 326 -4.94 -9.77 -6.51
CA LEU A 326 -3.60 -9.28 -6.83
C LEU A 326 -3.58 -8.54 -8.18
N LYS A 327 -4.22 -9.11 -9.21
CA LYS A 327 -4.41 -8.43 -10.50
C LYS A 327 -5.03 -7.05 -10.31
N LYS A 328 -6.16 -6.96 -9.60
CA LYS A 328 -6.81 -5.67 -9.30
C LYS A 328 -5.92 -4.70 -8.52
N LYS A 329 -5.13 -5.19 -7.57
CA LYS A 329 -4.18 -4.36 -6.80
C LYS A 329 -3.09 -3.78 -7.70
N VAL A 330 -2.53 -4.57 -8.62
CA VAL A 330 -1.53 -4.11 -9.58
C VAL A 330 -2.14 -3.07 -10.54
N GLU A 331 -3.34 -3.32 -11.06
CA GLU A 331 -4.06 -2.39 -11.93
C GLU A 331 -4.48 -1.10 -11.21
N ALA A 332 -4.71 -1.16 -9.89
CA ALA A 332 -5.00 -0.01 -9.03
C ALA A 332 -3.76 0.82 -8.66
N GLY A 333 -2.56 0.36 -9.02
CA GLY A 333 -1.32 1.11 -8.82
C GLY A 333 -0.44 0.61 -7.68
N ALA A 334 -0.48 -0.69 -7.34
CA ALA A 334 0.49 -1.26 -6.41
C ALA A 334 1.91 -1.22 -7.00
N ASP A 335 2.87 -0.74 -6.21
CA ASP A 335 4.28 -0.60 -6.59
C ASP A 335 5.13 -1.80 -6.15
N PHE A 336 4.78 -2.49 -5.06
CA PHE A 336 5.47 -3.66 -4.56
C PHE A 336 4.53 -4.61 -3.80
N ILE A 337 4.98 -5.85 -3.62
CA ILE A 337 4.24 -6.90 -2.91
C ILE A 337 5.06 -7.38 -1.72
N ILE A 338 4.42 -7.54 -0.55
CA ILE A 338 4.96 -8.32 0.58
C ILE A 338 4.12 -9.58 0.71
N THR A 339 4.77 -10.76 0.80
CA THR A 339 4.03 -12.01 1.00
C THR A 339 3.54 -12.15 2.45
N GLN A 340 2.46 -12.88 2.64
CA GLN A 340 2.01 -13.30 3.97
C GLN A 340 3.00 -14.34 4.56
N VAL A 341 2.90 -14.59 5.86
CA VAL A 341 3.69 -15.59 6.58
C VAL A 341 3.27 -17.01 6.17
N GLY A 342 4.25 -17.83 5.83
CA GLY A 342 4.09 -19.25 5.55
C GLY A 342 5.42 -19.89 5.17
N TYR A 343 5.44 -21.23 5.14
CA TYR A 343 6.69 -22.00 5.08
C TYR A 343 6.74 -23.00 3.93
N ASP A 344 5.76 -23.00 3.04
CA ASP A 344 5.74 -23.82 1.84
C ASP A 344 6.44 -23.09 0.68
N VAL A 345 7.67 -23.48 0.39
CA VAL A 345 8.49 -22.86 -0.67
C VAL A 345 7.87 -23.03 -2.05
N ARG A 346 7.12 -24.10 -2.28
CA ARG A 346 6.44 -24.36 -3.55
C ARG A 346 5.36 -23.31 -3.83
N LYS A 347 4.63 -22.86 -2.81
CA LYS A 347 3.66 -21.76 -2.90
C LYS A 347 4.31 -20.41 -3.20
N LEU A 348 5.49 -20.19 -2.66
CA LEU A 348 6.28 -18.98 -2.96
C LEU A 348 6.78 -18.97 -4.41
N HIS A 349 7.27 -20.12 -4.89
CA HIS A 349 7.66 -20.28 -6.29
C HIS A 349 6.46 -20.16 -7.24
N GLU A 350 5.29 -20.68 -6.85
CA GLU A 350 4.03 -20.53 -7.60
C GLU A 350 3.68 -19.06 -7.83
N LEU A 351 3.81 -18.20 -6.80
CA LEU A 351 3.58 -16.77 -6.96
C LEU A 351 4.50 -16.15 -8.03
N LYS A 352 5.79 -16.50 -8.02
CA LYS A 352 6.75 -16.00 -9.00
C LYS A 352 6.34 -16.38 -10.41
N LEU A 353 6.09 -17.68 -10.65
CA LEU A 353 5.67 -18.17 -11.96
C LEU A 353 4.35 -17.56 -12.42
N TRP A 354 3.39 -17.35 -11.49
CA TRP A 354 2.11 -16.74 -11.84
C TRP A 354 2.28 -15.29 -12.29
N LEU A 355 3.12 -14.50 -11.61
CA LEU A 355 3.43 -13.13 -11.99
C LEU A 355 4.10 -13.08 -13.36
N GLU A 356 5.07 -13.93 -13.62
CA GLU A 356 5.78 -14.05 -14.90
C GLU A 356 4.84 -14.43 -16.04
N SER A 357 4.01 -15.48 -15.84
CA SER A 357 3.01 -15.95 -16.81
C SER A 357 1.98 -14.87 -17.17
N ASN A 358 1.65 -13.98 -16.23
CA ASN A 358 0.73 -12.86 -16.44
C ASN A 358 1.46 -11.56 -16.81
N ARG A 359 2.78 -11.57 -17.01
CA ARG A 359 3.62 -10.42 -17.39
C ARG A 359 3.56 -9.24 -16.40
N TYR A 360 3.40 -9.54 -15.12
CA TYR A 360 3.48 -8.54 -14.06
C TYR A 360 4.92 -8.37 -13.59
N ASN A 361 5.54 -7.26 -13.95
CA ASN A 361 6.88 -6.89 -13.48
C ASN A 361 6.77 -6.00 -12.24
N ILE A 362 6.36 -6.59 -11.12
CA ILE A 362 6.26 -5.92 -9.82
C ILE A 362 7.21 -6.59 -8.83
N PRO A 363 8.01 -5.82 -8.05
CA PRO A 363 8.91 -6.38 -7.07
C PRO A 363 8.15 -7.07 -5.94
N VAL A 364 8.63 -8.25 -5.56
CA VAL A 364 8.06 -9.05 -4.46
C VAL A 364 9.11 -9.21 -3.37
N VAL A 365 8.74 -8.86 -2.14
CA VAL A 365 9.52 -9.05 -0.93
C VAL A 365 8.92 -10.23 -0.15
N MET A 366 9.74 -11.24 0.13
CA MET A 366 9.30 -12.43 0.84
C MET A 366 9.28 -12.18 2.35
N ASN A 367 8.16 -12.47 3.01
CA ASN A 367 8.09 -12.41 4.47
C ASN A 367 8.82 -13.61 5.09
N ILE A 368 9.72 -13.33 6.00
CA ILE A 368 10.50 -14.30 6.79
C ILE A 368 10.16 -14.08 8.27
N TYR A 369 9.21 -14.86 8.76
CA TYR A 369 8.79 -14.76 10.15
C TYR A 369 9.61 -15.70 11.05
N VAL A 370 10.21 -15.15 12.11
CA VAL A 370 10.95 -15.94 13.12
C VAL A 370 9.96 -16.64 14.05
N LEU A 371 9.62 -17.87 13.70
CA LEU A 371 8.50 -18.62 14.25
C LEU A 371 8.81 -19.24 15.63
N SER A 372 8.24 -18.68 16.70
CA SER A 372 8.26 -19.26 18.03
C SER A 372 7.20 -20.36 18.17
N LEU A 373 7.34 -21.25 19.17
CA LEU A 373 6.35 -22.30 19.46
C LEU A 373 4.95 -21.70 19.74
N GLN A 374 4.89 -20.60 20.49
CA GLN A 374 3.62 -19.95 20.80
C GLN A 374 2.94 -19.42 19.53
N ALA A 375 3.70 -18.76 18.66
CA ALA A 375 3.19 -18.28 17.38
C ALA A 375 2.78 -19.43 16.46
N ALA A 376 3.58 -20.52 16.41
CA ALA A 376 3.27 -21.69 15.61
C ALA A 376 1.93 -22.33 16.02
N ARG A 377 1.69 -22.50 17.31
CA ARG A 377 0.40 -23.00 17.84
C ARG A 377 -0.76 -22.06 17.52
N ALA A 378 -0.56 -20.76 17.66
CA ALA A 378 -1.60 -19.77 17.32
C ALA A 378 -1.97 -19.81 15.83
N MET A 379 -0.97 -19.85 14.93
CA MET A 379 -1.17 -19.93 13.49
C MET A 379 -1.81 -21.25 13.05
N ARG A 380 -1.35 -22.40 13.62
CA ARG A 380 -1.94 -23.72 13.34
C ARG A 380 -3.42 -23.77 13.71
N ASN A 381 -3.79 -23.13 14.80
CA ASN A 381 -5.18 -23.04 15.28
C ASN A 381 -5.98 -21.90 14.62
N ASN A 382 -5.50 -21.35 13.50
CA ASN A 382 -6.12 -20.23 12.76
C ASN A 382 -6.47 -19.00 13.63
N ARG A 383 -5.72 -18.77 14.72
CA ARG A 383 -5.87 -17.56 15.56
C ARG A 383 -5.17 -16.33 14.96
N VAL A 384 -4.33 -16.54 13.94
CA VAL A 384 -3.68 -15.48 13.16
C VAL A 384 -4.13 -15.66 11.70
N PRO A 385 -5.16 -14.94 11.26
CA PRO A 385 -5.77 -15.17 9.95
C PRO A 385 -4.77 -15.01 8.80
N GLY A 386 -4.84 -15.93 7.84
CA GLY A 386 -4.00 -15.90 6.64
C GLY A 386 -2.58 -16.46 6.81
N CYS A 387 -2.11 -16.69 8.04
CA CYS A 387 -0.85 -17.35 8.33
C CYS A 387 -1.05 -18.87 8.44
N VAL A 388 -0.18 -19.65 7.79
CA VAL A 388 -0.34 -21.11 7.73
C VAL A 388 0.87 -21.83 8.33
N VAL A 389 0.58 -22.68 9.31
CA VAL A 389 1.51 -23.65 9.91
C VAL A 389 0.88 -25.04 9.83
N THR A 390 1.53 -25.98 9.17
CA THR A 390 1.08 -27.36 9.04
C THR A 390 1.40 -28.17 10.31
N ASP A 391 0.78 -29.34 10.48
CA ASP A 391 1.04 -30.24 11.62
C ASP A 391 2.50 -30.71 11.65
N ASP A 392 3.09 -31.00 10.48
CA ASP A 392 4.49 -31.42 10.36
C ASP A 392 5.45 -30.33 10.83
N LEU A 393 5.21 -29.07 10.42
CA LEU A 393 6.02 -27.94 10.87
C LEU A 393 5.85 -27.70 12.38
N LEU A 394 4.62 -27.79 12.90
CA LEU A 394 4.37 -27.64 14.34
C LEU A 394 5.09 -28.72 15.13
N ALA A 395 4.99 -30.01 14.73
CA ALA A 395 5.67 -31.11 15.39
C ALA A 395 7.20 -30.92 15.43
N ARG A 396 7.78 -30.45 14.32
CA ARG A 396 9.21 -30.09 14.25
C ARG A 396 9.57 -29.00 15.26
N ILE A 397 8.79 -27.90 15.33
CA ILE A 397 9.03 -26.81 16.26
C ILE A 397 8.85 -27.26 17.72
N GLU A 398 7.90 -28.13 17.99
CA GLU A 398 7.71 -28.72 19.34
C GLU A 398 8.90 -29.58 19.77
N ALA A 399 9.46 -30.36 18.84
CA ALA A 399 10.68 -31.13 19.10
C ALA A 399 11.88 -30.19 19.38
N GLU A 400 12.09 -29.18 18.56
CA GLU A 400 13.15 -28.18 18.73
C GLU A 400 13.03 -27.41 20.06
N SER A 401 11.82 -27.12 20.50
CA SER A 401 11.55 -26.39 21.75
C SER A 401 11.97 -27.14 23.02
N LYS A 402 12.21 -28.44 22.92
CA LYS A 402 12.70 -29.29 24.05
C LYS A 402 14.21 -29.10 24.29
N GLY A 403 14.92 -28.47 23.35
CA GLY A 403 16.34 -28.16 23.50
C GLY A 403 16.63 -27.12 24.58
N PRO A 404 17.91 -26.98 25.00
CA PRO A 404 18.32 -26.11 26.10
C PRO A 404 18.02 -24.62 25.84
N ASP A 405 18.03 -24.19 24.58
CA ASP A 405 17.75 -22.80 24.15
C ASP A 405 16.27 -22.58 23.78
N LYS A 406 15.39 -23.53 24.08
CA LYS A 406 13.96 -23.52 23.72
C LYS A 406 13.73 -23.30 22.22
N GLY A 407 14.59 -23.87 21.38
CA GLY A 407 14.52 -23.79 19.92
C GLY A 407 14.92 -22.43 19.35
N ARG A 408 15.65 -21.58 20.09
CA ARG A 408 16.06 -20.26 19.59
C ARG A 408 16.99 -20.38 18.39
N SER A 409 18.03 -21.19 18.48
CA SER A 409 18.98 -21.38 17.38
C SER A 409 18.30 -21.99 16.14
N ALA A 410 17.45 -22.99 16.34
CA ALA A 410 16.73 -23.64 15.24
C ALA A 410 15.81 -22.68 14.47
N ARG A 411 15.06 -21.79 15.18
CA ARG A 411 14.19 -20.82 14.49
C ARG A 411 14.95 -19.73 13.76
N LEU A 412 16.12 -19.32 14.28
CA LEU A 412 16.98 -18.35 13.58
C LEU A 412 17.63 -18.97 12.34
N GLU A 413 18.13 -20.21 12.45
CA GLU A 413 18.68 -20.95 11.29
C GLU A 413 17.60 -21.21 10.22
N ARG A 414 16.37 -21.54 10.63
CA ARG A 414 15.22 -21.65 9.71
C ARG A 414 14.96 -20.35 8.97
N ALA A 415 15.00 -19.21 9.67
CA ALA A 415 14.83 -17.90 9.04
C ALA A 415 15.99 -17.57 8.08
N ALA A 416 17.23 -17.92 8.43
CA ALA A 416 18.40 -17.75 7.56
C ALA A 416 18.32 -18.62 6.30
N LYS A 417 17.82 -19.86 6.40
CA LYS A 417 17.56 -20.72 5.22
C LYS A 417 16.45 -20.13 4.34
N MET A 418 15.38 -19.60 4.92
CA MET A 418 14.34 -18.89 4.15
C MET A 418 14.89 -17.66 3.43
N PHE A 419 15.82 -16.92 4.06
CA PHE A 419 16.52 -15.82 3.40
C PHE A 419 17.29 -16.29 2.17
N ALA A 420 18.05 -17.40 2.29
CA ALA A 420 18.79 -17.98 1.18
C ALA A 420 17.85 -18.42 0.04
N ILE A 421 16.72 -19.06 0.38
CA ILE A 421 15.69 -19.47 -0.58
C ILE A 421 15.07 -18.24 -1.27
N ALA A 422 14.73 -17.19 -0.51
CA ALA A 422 14.17 -15.95 -1.08
C ALA A 422 15.10 -15.36 -2.15
N LYS A 423 16.38 -15.25 -1.83
CA LYS A 423 17.39 -14.73 -2.76
C LYS A 423 17.59 -15.68 -3.95
N GLY A 424 17.64 -16.98 -3.71
CA GLY A 424 17.81 -18.01 -4.74
C GLY A 424 16.64 -18.13 -5.71
N LEU A 425 15.40 -17.92 -5.25
CA LEU A 425 14.19 -17.84 -6.09
C LEU A 425 14.05 -16.49 -6.83
N GLY A 426 14.95 -15.53 -6.59
CA GLY A 426 14.91 -14.23 -7.25
C GLY A 426 13.80 -13.30 -6.74
N PHE A 427 13.45 -13.38 -5.45
CA PHE A 427 12.68 -12.32 -4.81
C PHE A 427 13.52 -11.04 -4.73
N ARG A 428 12.87 -9.89 -4.70
CA ARG A 428 13.57 -8.58 -4.66
C ARG A 428 14.08 -8.21 -3.29
N GLY A 429 13.69 -8.97 -2.27
CA GLY A 429 14.13 -8.74 -0.90
C GLY A 429 13.48 -9.67 0.10
N ALA A 430 13.83 -9.47 1.36
CA ALA A 430 13.25 -10.15 2.51
C ALA A 430 12.65 -9.13 3.48
N TYR A 431 11.46 -9.47 3.99
CA TYR A 431 10.74 -8.76 5.02
C TYR A 431 10.84 -9.59 6.31
N ILE A 432 11.78 -9.21 7.18
CA ILE A 432 12.06 -9.97 8.41
C ILE A 432 11.05 -9.53 9.47
N SER A 433 10.37 -10.51 10.07
CA SER A 433 9.33 -10.27 11.05
C SER A 433 9.41 -11.28 12.21
N GLY A 434 8.84 -10.91 13.35
CA GLY A 434 8.80 -11.78 14.54
C GLY A 434 8.48 -10.99 15.79
N GLN A 435 7.77 -11.62 16.74
CA GLN A 435 7.37 -10.96 17.96
C GLN A 435 8.59 -10.72 18.88
N GLY A 436 8.86 -9.45 19.22
CA GLY A 436 9.94 -9.08 20.13
C GLY A 436 11.34 -9.49 19.62
N LEU A 437 11.56 -9.44 18.30
CA LEU A 437 12.81 -9.84 17.68
C LEU A 437 13.90 -8.77 17.95
N PRO A 438 14.97 -9.09 18.70
CA PRO A 438 16.09 -8.16 18.90
C PRO A 438 16.92 -8.04 17.62
N TYR A 439 17.53 -6.86 17.41
CA TYR A 439 18.28 -6.55 16.20
C TYR A 439 19.46 -7.49 15.93
N GLU A 440 20.13 -7.99 16.97
CA GLU A 440 21.22 -8.96 16.86
C GLU A 440 20.77 -10.28 16.20
N SER A 441 19.50 -10.67 16.43
CA SER A 441 18.91 -11.83 15.74
C SER A 441 18.65 -11.55 14.26
N VAL A 442 18.30 -10.31 13.93
CA VAL A 442 18.14 -9.86 12.52
C VAL A 442 19.49 -9.90 11.80
N GLU A 443 20.54 -9.39 12.43
CA GLU A 443 21.92 -9.44 11.86
C GLU A 443 22.40 -10.87 11.66
N TYR A 444 22.13 -11.77 12.62
CA TYR A 444 22.43 -13.19 12.45
C TYR A 444 21.72 -13.77 11.21
N ILE A 445 20.40 -13.54 11.08
CA ILE A 445 19.62 -14.05 9.95
C ILE A 445 20.20 -13.55 8.62
N ILE A 446 20.55 -12.27 8.54
CA ILE A 446 21.12 -11.67 7.32
C ILE A 446 22.48 -12.29 6.99
N SER A 447 23.40 -12.30 7.95
CA SER A 447 24.76 -12.78 7.72
C SER A 447 24.77 -14.27 7.39
N ARG A 448 24.06 -15.08 8.19
CA ARG A 448 23.93 -16.51 7.99
C ARG A 448 23.20 -16.85 6.69
N GLY A 449 22.13 -16.11 6.37
CA GLY A 449 21.38 -16.28 5.11
C GLY A 449 22.22 -15.97 3.86
N GLN A 450 23.12 -14.97 3.93
CA GLN A 450 24.07 -14.68 2.87
C GLN A 450 25.08 -15.83 2.66
N GLU A 451 25.60 -16.40 3.76
CA GLU A 451 26.48 -17.57 3.72
C GLU A 451 25.82 -18.80 3.08
N LEU A 452 24.53 -19.01 3.40
CA LEU A 452 23.75 -20.15 2.92
C LEU A 452 23.24 -19.99 1.48
N THR A 453 23.25 -18.77 0.94
CA THR A 453 22.66 -18.48 -0.39
C THR A 453 23.25 -19.32 -1.53
N PRO A 454 24.55 -19.65 -1.62
CA PRO A 454 25.06 -20.48 -2.71
C PRO A 454 24.43 -21.89 -2.79
N GLY A 455 24.10 -22.47 -1.64
CA GLY A 455 23.47 -23.80 -1.53
C GLY A 455 21.95 -23.77 -1.30
N TRP A 456 21.25 -22.72 -1.64
CA TRP A 456 19.82 -22.52 -1.30
C TRP A 456 18.89 -23.67 -1.75
N ARG A 457 19.24 -24.37 -2.83
CA ARG A 457 18.44 -25.50 -3.36
C ARG A 457 18.40 -26.68 -2.41
N ASP A 458 19.46 -26.90 -1.65
CA ASP A 458 19.58 -28.00 -0.68
C ASP A 458 18.56 -27.86 0.47
N PHE A 459 18.06 -26.65 0.68
CA PHE A 459 17.07 -26.36 1.73
C PHE A 459 15.62 -26.52 1.27
N ILE A 460 15.33 -26.68 -0.03
CA ILE A 460 13.96 -26.83 -0.55
C ILE A 460 13.20 -27.97 0.16
N PRO A 461 13.78 -29.17 0.37
CA PRO A 461 13.07 -30.25 1.05
C PRO A 461 12.72 -29.94 2.52
N GLU A 462 13.46 -29.05 3.16
CA GLU A 462 13.16 -28.65 4.54
C GLU A 462 11.96 -27.70 4.65
N PHE A 463 11.48 -27.16 3.54
CA PHE A 463 10.36 -26.23 3.43
C PHE A 463 9.25 -26.76 2.50
N ASP A 464 9.15 -28.07 2.35
CA ASP A 464 8.04 -28.75 1.68
C ASP A 464 6.95 -29.05 2.74
N TYR A 465 6.11 -28.06 3.02
CA TYR A 465 5.02 -28.16 4.00
C TYR A 465 3.65 -27.97 3.31
N PRO A 466 3.26 -28.90 2.42
CA PRO A 466 1.98 -28.83 1.74
C PRO A 466 0.82 -28.96 2.73
N GLN A 467 -0.22 -28.15 2.54
CA GLN A 467 -1.48 -28.37 3.24
C GLN A 467 -2.16 -29.63 2.69
N GLU A 468 -2.83 -30.39 3.55
CA GLU A 468 -3.57 -31.58 3.15
C GLU A 468 -4.59 -31.24 2.05
N ASN A 469 -4.56 -32.00 0.93
CA ASN A 469 -5.38 -31.74 -0.26
C ASN A 469 -5.25 -30.31 -0.80
N GLY A 470 -4.11 -29.65 -0.57
CA GLY A 470 -3.85 -28.28 -0.98
C GLY A 470 -3.82 -28.10 -2.49
N PHE A 471 -4.52 -27.09 -2.98
CA PHE A 471 -4.50 -26.70 -4.39
C PHE A 471 -3.18 -26.02 -4.74
N TYR A 472 -2.62 -26.40 -5.88
CA TYR A 472 -1.50 -25.72 -6.55
C TYR A 472 -1.88 -25.43 -8.00
N PHE A 473 -1.59 -24.22 -8.45
CA PHE A 473 -1.87 -23.81 -9.82
C PHE A 473 -0.96 -24.52 -10.85
N PHE A 474 0.29 -24.81 -10.44
CA PHE A 474 1.28 -25.48 -11.28
C PHE A 474 1.61 -26.89 -10.79
N LYS A 475 2.00 -27.78 -11.71
CA LYS A 475 2.45 -29.13 -11.38
C LYS A 475 3.78 -29.10 -10.62
N LYS A 476 3.96 -30.04 -9.69
CA LYS A 476 5.23 -30.23 -8.96
C LYS A 476 6.27 -30.85 -9.91
N ASP A 477 7.48 -30.29 -9.89
CA ASP A 477 8.67 -30.92 -10.43
C ASP A 477 9.23 -31.90 -9.39
N ALA A 478 9.23 -33.17 -9.71
CA ALA A 478 9.71 -34.21 -8.81
C ALA A 478 11.23 -34.13 -8.54
N THR A 479 11.99 -33.51 -9.46
CA THR A 479 13.47 -33.41 -9.35
C THR A 479 13.87 -32.28 -8.41
N THR A 480 13.24 -31.11 -8.52
CA THR A 480 13.61 -29.93 -7.77
C THR A 480 12.74 -29.67 -6.53
N GLY A 481 11.59 -30.33 -6.44
CA GLY A 481 10.58 -30.07 -5.41
C GLY A 481 9.78 -28.76 -5.61
N LEU A 482 10.08 -27.98 -6.65
CA LEU A 482 9.41 -26.72 -7.01
C LEU A 482 8.25 -26.95 -8.01
N ASN A 483 7.86 -25.95 -8.77
CA ASN A 483 6.81 -26.05 -9.78
C ASN A 483 7.40 -26.05 -11.19
N LEU A 484 6.75 -26.80 -12.09
CA LEU A 484 6.90 -26.67 -13.54
C LEU A 484 5.99 -25.53 -14.04
N GLU A 485 6.31 -24.94 -15.19
CA GLU A 485 5.44 -23.96 -15.87
C GLU A 485 4.24 -24.60 -16.57
N ILE A 486 3.70 -25.66 -16.01
CA ILE A 486 2.58 -26.45 -16.53
C ILE A 486 1.45 -26.39 -15.52
N SER A 487 0.27 -25.92 -15.95
CA SER A 487 -0.92 -25.86 -15.08
C SER A 487 -1.30 -27.24 -14.56
N ALA A 488 -1.64 -27.32 -13.29
CA ALA A 488 -2.20 -28.51 -12.68
C ALA A 488 -3.64 -28.74 -13.16
N PRO A 489 -4.16 -29.99 -13.13
CA PRO A 489 -5.56 -30.26 -13.43
C PRO A 489 -6.48 -29.49 -12.47
N ARG A 490 -7.52 -28.89 -13.02
CA ARG A 490 -8.54 -28.21 -12.21
C ARG A 490 -9.46 -29.22 -11.53
N LEU A 491 -9.88 -28.88 -10.30
CA LEU A 491 -10.80 -29.71 -9.53
C LEU A 491 -12.22 -29.69 -10.13
N GLN A 492 -13.05 -30.68 -9.74
CA GLN A 492 -14.43 -30.82 -10.22
C GLN A 492 -15.26 -29.56 -10.06
N GLU A 493 -16.21 -29.35 -10.98
CA GLU A 493 -17.14 -28.23 -10.92
C GLU A 493 -18.17 -28.42 -9.79
N PRO A 494 -18.42 -27.38 -8.98
CA PRO A 494 -19.45 -27.43 -7.94
C PRO A 494 -20.85 -27.38 -8.53
N ALA A 495 -21.85 -27.88 -7.78
CA ALA A 495 -23.25 -27.81 -8.16
C ALA A 495 -23.74 -26.38 -8.33
N ARG A 496 -24.68 -26.16 -9.27
CA ARG A 496 -25.26 -24.83 -9.56
C ARG A 496 -26.40 -24.50 -8.61
N PRO A 497 -26.29 -23.50 -7.70
CA PRO A 497 -27.41 -23.12 -6.85
C PRO A 497 -28.58 -22.54 -7.68
N LEU A 498 -29.80 -22.98 -7.41
CA LEU A 498 -31.01 -22.50 -8.11
C LEU A 498 -31.18 -20.97 -8.05
N ILE A 499 -30.91 -20.39 -6.89
CA ILE A 499 -30.97 -18.93 -6.71
C ILE A 499 -30.00 -18.18 -7.66
N TYR A 500 -28.82 -18.76 -7.96
CA TYR A 500 -27.88 -18.17 -8.90
C TYR A 500 -28.40 -18.21 -10.33
N LEU A 501 -28.97 -19.35 -10.75
CA LEU A 501 -29.55 -19.49 -12.09
C LEU A 501 -30.74 -18.56 -12.29
N PHE A 502 -31.63 -18.45 -11.28
CA PHE A 502 -32.74 -17.51 -11.27
C PHE A 502 -32.25 -16.08 -11.40
N SER A 503 -31.29 -15.66 -10.55
CA SER A 503 -30.73 -14.31 -10.59
C SER A 503 -30.10 -13.97 -11.94
N LEU A 504 -29.39 -14.94 -12.54
CA LEU A 504 -28.79 -14.80 -13.86
C LEU A 504 -29.83 -14.63 -14.96
N ALA A 505 -30.91 -15.42 -14.91
CA ALA A 505 -32.01 -15.32 -15.86
C ALA A 505 -32.74 -13.96 -15.77
N VAL A 506 -33.06 -13.52 -14.54
CA VAL A 506 -33.63 -12.19 -14.29
C VAL A 506 -32.70 -11.07 -14.79
N HIS A 507 -31.41 -11.15 -14.49
CA HIS A 507 -30.45 -10.16 -14.95
C HIS A 507 -30.40 -10.06 -16.47
N LYS A 508 -30.23 -11.19 -17.16
CA LYS A 508 -30.19 -11.24 -18.63
C LYS A 508 -31.46 -10.73 -19.29
N SER A 509 -32.62 -10.98 -18.68
CA SER A 509 -33.91 -10.59 -19.24
C SER A 509 -34.23 -9.10 -19.00
N LEU A 510 -33.98 -8.59 -17.79
CA LEU A 510 -34.45 -7.26 -17.39
C LEU A 510 -33.34 -6.20 -17.30
N PHE A 511 -32.12 -6.58 -16.88
CA PHE A 511 -31.08 -5.63 -16.53
C PHE A 511 -29.95 -5.52 -17.60
N GLU A 512 -29.86 -6.47 -18.52
CA GLU A 512 -28.84 -6.38 -19.58
C GLU A 512 -29.26 -5.31 -20.62
N PRO A 513 -28.42 -4.27 -20.91
CA PRO A 513 -28.79 -3.17 -21.83
C PRO A 513 -29.20 -3.62 -23.22
N LYS A 514 -28.73 -4.79 -23.66
CA LYS A 514 -29.08 -5.41 -24.96
C LYS A 514 -30.42 -6.12 -24.95
N SER A 515 -31.03 -6.35 -23.77
CA SER A 515 -32.32 -7.02 -23.68
C SER A 515 -33.46 -6.10 -24.20
N PRO A 516 -34.44 -6.64 -24.94
CA PRO A 516 -35.59 -5.86 -25.37
C PRO A 516 -36.43 -5.32 -24.20
N LEU A 517 -36.47 -6.05 -23.06
CA LEU A 517 -37.19 -5.62 -21.87
C LEU A 517 -36.50 -4.47 -21.13
N PHE A 518 -35.19 -4.27 -21.33
CA PHE A 518 -34.45 -3.18 -20.69
C PHE A 518 -35.05 -1.81 -20.99
N LYS A 519 -35.39 -1.53 -22.27
CA LYS A 519 -36.00 -0.25 -22.67
C LYS A 519 -37.32 0.00 -21.98
N LEU A 520 -38.16 -1.05 -21.87
CA LEU A 520 -39.45 -1.00 -21.16
C LEU A 520 -39.22 -0.71 -19.67
N MET A 521 -38.32 -1.46 -19.02
CA MET A 521 -38.00 -1.27 -17.60
C MET A 521 -37.45 0.13 -17.33
N ARG A 522 -36.63 0.67 -18.23
CA ARG A 522 -36.11 2.04 -18.11
C ARG A 522 -37.21 3.10 -18.25
N ALA A 523 -38.15 2.92 -19.16
CA ALA A 523 -39.32 3.82 -19.31
C ALA A 523 -40.19 3.79 -18.05
N LEU A 524 -40.47 2.57 -17.53
CA LEU A 524 -41.18 2.39 -16.28
C LEU A 524 -40.46 3.04 -15.09
N ALA A 525 -39.16 2.87 -15.01
CA ALA A 525 -38.35 3.48 -13.96
C ALA A 525 -38.45 5.02 -13.97
N ARG A 526 -38.46 5.66 -15.15
CA ARG A 526 -38.67 7.10 -15.27
C ARG A 526 -40.04 7.54 -14.78
N PHE A 527 -41.07 6.79 -15.17
CA PHE A 527 -42.45 7.06 -14.71
C PHE A 527 -42.56 6.93 -13.19
N VAL A 528 -42.07 5.84 -12.61
CA VAL A 528 -42.10 5.62 -11.15
C VAL A 528 -41.28 6.70 -10.41
N ASP A 529 -40.12 7.11 -10.93
CA ASP A 529 -39.27 8.11 -10.31
C ASP A 529 -39.90 9.52 -10.30
N SER A 530 -40.85 9.80 -11.21
CA SER A 530 -41.56 11.09 -11.27
C SER A 530 -42.55 11.30 -10.13
N ALA A 531 -43.01 10.23 -9.47
CA ALA A 531 -44.00 10.29 -8.40
C ALA A 531 -43.46 9.76 -7.08
N ASP A 532 -43.38 10.59 -6.04
CA ASP A 532 -42.77 10.26 -4.74
C ASP A 532 -43.40 9.00 -4.10
N LEU A 533 -44.75 8.86 -4.16
CA LEU A 533 -45.45 7.70 -3.63
C LEU A 533 -45.02 6.41 -4.34
N LEU A 534 -45.00 6.42 -5.68
CA LEU A 534 -44.59 5.24 -6.47
C LEU A 534 -43.15 4.84 -6.22
N ARG A 535 -42.28 5.83 -6.09
CA ARG A 535 -40.87 5.62 -5.76
C ARG A 535 -40.68 4.93 -4.40
N LYS A 536 -41.39 5.39 -3.36
CA LYS A 536 -41.38 4.78 -2.02
C LYS A 536 -41.96 3.36 -2.03
N LEU A 537 -43.06 3.14 -2.73
CA LEU A 537 -43.68 1.81 -2.85
C LEU A 537 -42.74 0.82 -3.56
N LEU A 538 -42.14 1.22 -4.69
CA LEU A 538 -41.19 0.36 -5.39
C LEU A 538 -39.94 0.09 -4.54
N ALA A 539 -39.38 1.08 -3.85
CA ALA A 539 -38.22 0.91 -2.96
C ALA A 539 -38.53 -0.08 -1.83
N SER A 540 -39.75 -0.01 -1.23
CA SER A 540 -40.18 -0.96 -0.21
C SER A 540 -40.36 -2.38 -0.77
N LEU A 541 -40.99 -2.53 -1.93
CA LEU A 541 -41.15 -3.83 -2.59
C LEU A 541 -39.79 -4.46 -2.95
N GLU A 542 -38.92 -3.68 -3.54
CA GLU A 542 -37.54 -4.10 -3.86
C GLU A 542 -36.81 -4.55 -2.60
N PHE A 543 -36.83 -3.73 -1.54
CA PHE A 543 -36.16 -4.03 -0.28
C PHE A 543 -36.61 -5.40 0.27
N TRP A 544 -37.92 -5.63 0.45
CA TRP A 544 -38.42 -6.87 0.99
C TRP A 544 -38.10 -8.08 0.10
N THR A 545 -38.21 -7.94 -1.22
CA THR A 545 -37.82 -8.99 -2.16
C THR A 545 -36.36 -9.35 -2.02
N LYS A 546 -35.49 -8.35 -1.97
CA LYS A 546 -34.04 -8.56 -1.87
C LYS A 546 -33.59 -8.94 -0.46
N ALA A 547 -34.30 -8.51 0.57
CA ALA A 547 -34.04 -8.92 1.95
C ALA A 547 -34.23 -10.43 2.13
N ILE A 548 -35.29 -10.97 1.59
CA ILE A 548 -35.58 -12.41 1.63
C ILE A 548 -34.60 -13.21 0.79
N LEU A 549 -34.28 -12.77 -0.43
CA LEU A 549 -33.46 -13.53 -1.36
C LEU A 549 -31.95 -13.41 -1.10
N TYR A 550 -31.49 -12.25 -0.66
CA TYR A 550 -30.06 -11.90 -0.60
C TYR A 550 -29.60 -11.30 0.75
N GLY A 551 -30.50 -11.08 1.70
CA GLY A 551 -30.22 -10.40 2.96
C GLY A 551 -29.90 -8.91 2.78
N CYS A 552 -30.62 -8.21 1.90
CA CYS A 552 -30.36 -6.81 1.53
C CYS A 552 -30.31 -5.88 2.75
N GLN A 553 -29.39 -4.90 2.72
CA GLN A 553 -29.23 -3.86 3.73
C GLN A 553 -29.54 -2.44 3.18
N ASP A 554 -30.32 -2.37 2.12
CA ASP A 554 -30.80 -1.12 1.50
C ASP A 554 -29.70 -0.08 1.22
N CYS A 555 -28.56 -0.53 0.69
CA CYS A 555 -27.44 0.35 0.39
C CYS A 555 -27.60 1.21 -0.87
N GLY A 556 -28.59 0.91 -1.73
CA GLY A 556 -28.89 1.66 -2.96
C GLY A 556 -27.86 1.55 -4.10
N ASP A 557 -26.60 1.29 -3.78
CA ASP A 557 -25.49 1.08 -4.73
C ASP A 557 -25.13 -0.43 -4.82
N CYS A 558 -25.94 -1.17 -5.59
CA CYS A 558 -26.01 -2.62 -5.52
C CYS A 558 -24.86 -3.33 -6.25
N ALA A 559 -24.03 -4.09 -5.52
CA ALA A 559 -22.93 -4.89 -6.06
C ALA A 559 -23.27 -6.38 -6.26
N LEU A 560 -24.55 -6.78 -6.30
CA LEU A 560 -24.94 -8.19 -6.51
C LEU A 560 -24.40 -8.75 -7.82
N PHE A 561 -24.42 -7.95 -8.87
CA PHE A 561 -23.90 -8.36 -10.17
C PHE A 561 -22.39 -8.62 -10.15
N ASP A 562 -21.65 -7.82 -9.39
CA ASP A 562 -20.19 -7.91 -9.31
C ASP A 562 -19.69 -9.09 -8.47
N VAL A 563 -20.55 -9.64 -7.58
CA VAL A 563 -20.20 -10.72 -6.66
C VAL A 563 -21.06 -11.97 -6.92
N ALA A 564 -21.30 -12.29 -8.18
CA ALA A 564 -22.08 -13.47 -8.59
C ALA A 564 -23.43 -13.62 -7.86
N TYR A 565 -24.17 -12.53 -7.72
CA TYR A 565 -25.44 -12.40 -7.00
C TYR A 565 -25.36 -12.78 -5.51
N LEU A 566 -24.26 -12.40 -4.87
CA LEU A 566 -24.07 -12.42 -3.42
C LEU A 566 -23.91 -10.99 -2.92
N CYS A 567 -24.58 -10.64 -1.82
CA CYS A 567 -24.50 -9.28 -1.27
C CYS A 567 -23.24 -9.10 -0.42
N PRO A 568 -22.25 -8.26 -0.81
CA PRO A 568 -21.05 -8.07 0.00
C PRO A 568 -21.37 -7.33 1.31
N VAL A 569 -22.33 -6.41 1.32
CA VAL A 569 -22.67 -5.60 2.50
C VAL A 569 -23.25 -6.47 3.64
N SER A 570 -24.09 -7.46 3.33
CA SER A 570 -24.72 -8.31 4.36
C SER A 570 -23.97 -9.62 4.62
N GLN A 571 -23.24 -10.14 3.64
CA GLN A 571 -22.64 -11.48 3.73
C GLN A 571 -21.12 -11.45 3.93
N CYS A 572 -20.46 -10.30 3.79
CA CYS A 572 -19.05 -10.12 4.10
C CYS A 572 -18.90 -9.13 5.27
N PRO A 573 -18.45 -9.55 6.44
CA PRO A 573 -18.30 -8.66 7.60
C PRO A 573 -17.23 -7.56 7.40
N LYS A 574 -16.40 -7.69 6.35
CA LYS A 574 -15.39 -6.70 5.95
C LYS A 574 -15.77 -5.93 4.67
N ASP A 575 -17.01 -6.00 4.23
CA ASP A 575 -17.55 -5.36 3.01
C ASP A 575 -16.59 -5.40 1.80
N GLN A 576 -15.99 -6.58 1.54
CA GLN A 576 -15.03 -6.71 0.45
C GLN A 576 -15.72 -6.76 -0.91
N ARG A 577 -15.65 -5.69 -1.66
CA ARG A 577 -16.25 -5.57 -3.00
C ARG A 577 -15.31 -6.01 -4.14
N ASN A 578 -14.01 -6.13 -3.86
CA ASN A 578 -12.94 -6.39 -4.83
C ASN A 578 -12.14 -7.66 -4.55
N ALA A 579 -12.83 -8.81 -4.46
CA ALA A 579 -12.26 -10.12 -4.15
C ALA A 579 -11.85 -10.31 -2.65
N PRO A 580 -11.42 -11.51 -2.21
CA PRO A 580 -11.35 -11.87 -0.79
C PRO A 580 -10.28 -11.08 -0.01
N CYS A 581 -10.51 -10.91 1.31
CA CYS A 581 -9.59 -10.22 2.22
C CYS A 581 -8.26 -10.95 2.47
N GLY A 582 -8.20 -12.26 2.26
CA GLY A 582 -7.02 -13.07 2.54
C GLY A 582 -7.10 -13.89 3.83
N GLY A 583 -8.08 -13.65 4.70
CA GLY A 583 -8.21 -14.36 5.97
C GLY A 583 -9.02 -15.65 5.93
N SER A 584 -9.68 -15.97 4.81
CA SER A 584 -10.44 -17.23 4.71
C SER A 584 -9.55 -18.46 4.93
N PHE A 585 -10.11 -19.47 5.56
CA PHE A 585 -9.44 -20.73 5.86
C PHE A 585 -10.38 -21.89 5.59
N GLN A 586 -9.96 -22.84 4.75
CA GLN A 586 -10.77 -24.01 4.32
C GLN A 586 -12.17 -23.62 3.79
N GLY A 587 -12.24 -22.48 3.10
CA GLY A 587 -13.50 -21.96 2.56
C GLY A 587 -14.35 -21.16 3.55
N TRP A 588 -14.00 -21.13 4.83
CA TRP A 588 -14.73 -20.41 5.88
C TRP A 588 -14.26 -18.96 6.02
N CYS A 589 -15.19 -18.10 6.45
CA CYS A 589 -14.89 -16.71 6.77
C CYS A 589 -14.07 -16.63 8.06
N GLU A 590 -13.01 -15.81 8.07
CA GLU A 590 -12.17 -15.62 9.28
C GLU A 590 -12.93 -15.00 10.46
N VAL A 591 -13.98 -14.21 10.18
CA VAL A 591 -14.79 -13.54 11.23
C VAL A 591 -15.82 -14.47 11.84
N TYR A 592 -16.33 -15.41 11.02
CA TYR A 592 -17.30 -16.43 11.42
C TYR A 592 -16.79 -17.82 10.99
N PRO A 593 -15.68 -18.30 11.60
CA PRO A 593 -15.08 -19.57 11.26
C PRO A 593 -16.05 -20.71 11.56
N TYR A 594 -16.19 -21.63 10.60
CA TYR A 594 -17.09 -22.80 10.65
C TYR A 594 -18.60 -22.48 10.72
N GLU A 595 -18.98 -21.20 10.74
CA GLU A 595 -20.38 -20.75 10.71
C GLU A 595 -20.80 -20.25 9.33
N LYS A 596 -19.94 -19.45 8.67
CA LYS A 596 -20.24 -18.86 7.37
C LYS A 596 -19.13 -19.13 6.37
N GLN A 597 -19.48 -19.66 5.21
CA GLN A 597 -18.54 -19.75 4.10
C GLN A 597 -18.16 -18.37 3.59
N CYS A 598 -16.91 -18.22 3.17
CA CYS A 598 -16.47 -16.98 2.56
C CYS A 598 -17.29 -16.66 1.30
N ILE A 599 -17.81 -15.44 1.23
CA ILE A 599 -18.64 -14.99 0.10
C ILE A 599 -17.88 -15.13 -1.24
N TRP A 600 -16.56 -14.88 -1.25
CA TRP A 600 -15.76 -14.94 -2.47
C TRP A 600 -15.44 -16.37 -2.90
N VAL A 601 -15.36 -17.31 -1.96
CA VAL A 601 -15.30 -18.74 -2.28
C VAL A 601 -16.58 -19.16 -2.98
N ARG A 602 -17.74 -18.77 -2.45
CA ARG A 602 -19.05 -19.02 -3.06
C ARG A 602 -19.20 -18.33 -4.42
N ALA A 603 -18.73 -17.10 -4.56
CA ALA A 603 -18.76 -16.36 -5.83
C ALA A 603 -17.90 -17.06 -6.89
N TYR A 604 -16.67 -17.45 -6.53
CA TYR A 604 -15.80 -18.23 -7.41
C TYR A 604 -16.45 -19.53 -7.90
N GLN A 605 -17.00 -20.31 -6.98
CA GLN A 605 -17.69 -21.56 -7.30
C GLN A 605 -18.88 -21.35 -8.25
N ARG A 606 -19.71 -20.30 -8.03
CA ARG A 606 -20.80 -19.93 -8.94
C ARG A 606 -20.32 -19.61 -10.35
N LEU A 607 -19.31 -18.77 -10.44
CA LEU A 607 -18.76 -18.34 -11.73
C LEU A 607 -18.04 -19.47 -12.48
N LYS A 608 -17.34 -20.34 -11.75
CA LYS A 608 -16.65 -21.51 -12.32
C LYS A 608 -17.61 -22.48 -13.02
N THR A 609 -18.86 -22.62 -12.56
CA THR A 609 -19.87 -23.43 -13.24
C THR A 609 -20.20 -22.94 -14.67
N GLN A 610 -19.76 -21.73 -15.01
CA GLN A 610 -19.95 -21.11 -16.33
C GLN A 610 -18.64 -20.76 -17.02
N HIS A 611 -17.50 -21.21 -16.51
CA HIS A 611 -16.15 -20.84 -16.98
C HIS A 611 -15.91 -19.31 -16.98
N ARG A 612 -16.48 -18.61 -16.00
CA ARG A 612 -16.40 -17.13 -15.86
C ARG A 612 -15.68 -16.68 -14.59
N GLU A 613 -15.02 -17.56 -13.87
CA GLU A 613 -14.31 -17.25 -12.62
C GLU A 613 -13.27 -16.15 -12.80
N GLY A 614 -12.65 -16.04 -13.98
CA GLY A 614 -11.72 -14.98 -14.32
C GLY A 614 -12.29 -13.57 -14.23
N SER A 615 -13.61 -13.42 -14.41
CA SER A 615 -14.29 -12.12 -14.33
C SER A 615 -14.17 -11.44 -12.95
N ILE A 616 -13.85 -12.21 -11.89
CA ILE A 616 -13.54 -11.64 -10.57
C ILE A 616 -12.36 -10.66 -10.65
N GLY A 617 -11.37 -10.93 -11.52
CA GLY A 617 -10.19 -10.10 -11.69
C GLY A 617 -10.30 -8.97 -12.73
N GLU A 618 -11.42 -8.84 -13.45
CA GLU A 618 -11.52 -7.94 -14.61
C GLU A 618 -11.95 -6.51 -14.23
N ILE A 619 -12.79 -6.37 -13.21
CA ILE A 619 -13.45 -5.09 -12.91
C ILE A 619 -13.14 -4.67 -11.48
N ILE A 620 -12.61 -3.47 -11.32
CA ILE A 620 -12.50 -2.83 -10.01
C ILE A 620 -13.85 -2.18 -9.68
N VAL A 621 -14.50 -2.69 -8.64
CA VAL A 621 -15.75 -2.16 -8.11
C VAL A 621 -15.44 -0.95 -7.21
N PRO A 622 -16.00 0.24 -7.47
CA PRO A 622 -15.72 1.42 -6.65
C PRO A 622 -16.27 1.27 -5.23
N PRO A 623 -15.85 2.13 -4.30
CA PRO A 623 -16.47 2.21 -2.97
C PRO A 623 -17.96 2.50 -3.09
N ARG A 624 -18.72 2.09 -2.08
CA ARG A 624 -20.16 2.35 -2.03
C ARG A 624 -20.44 3.85 -2.04
N ASP A 625 -21.40 4.26 -2.88
CA ASP A 625 -21.92 5.61 -2.84
C ASP A 625 -22.96 5.74 -1.71
N TRP A 626 -22.56 6.38 -0.61
CA TRP A 626 -23.42 6.58 0.55
C TRP A 626 -24.60 7.53 0.27
N GLY A 627 -24.51 8.37 -0.76
CA GLY A 627 -25.61 9.23 -1.21
C GLY A 627 -26.81 8.45 -1.72
N LEU A 628 -26.61 7.18 -2.08
CA LEU A 628 -27.69 6.29 -2.57
C LEU A 628 -28.32 5.42 -1.46
N GLN A 629 -27.87 5.53 -0.21
CA GLN A 629 -28.41 4.71 0.88
C GLN A 629 -29.90 4.95 1.07
N GLN A 630 -30.66 3.86 1.32
CA GLN A 630 -32.12 3.87 1.46
C GLN A 630 -32.85 4.40 0.20
N THR A 631 -32.28 4.14 -0.98
CA THR A 631 -32.95 4.39 -2.27
C THR A 631 -33.05 3.10 -3.07
N SER A 632 -34.01 3.04 -3.99
CA SER A 632 -34.20 1.86 -4.86
C SER A 632 -33.00 1.65 -5.77
N SER A 633 -32.28 0.54 -5.59
CA SER A 633 -31.13 0.22 -6.46
C SER A 633 -31.56 -0.13 -7.89
N TRP A 634 -32.81 -0.60 -8.09
CA TRP A 634 -33.34 -0.82 -9.43
C TRP A 634 -33.55 0.51 -10.18
N LEU A 635 -34.13 1.52 -9.51
CA LEU A 635 -34.22 2.86 -10.07
C LEU A 635 -32.84 3.46 -10.33
N ASN A 636 -31.91 3.32 -9.38
CA ASN A 636 -30.55 3.83 -9.52
C ASN A 636 -29.85 3.22 -10.74
N TYR A 637 -30.01 1.93 -10.97
CA TYR A 637 -29.46 1.25 -12.14
C TYR A 637 -30.08 1.75 -13.45
N PHE A 638 -31.44 1.68 -13.59
CA PHE A 638 -32.08 2.08 -14.84
C PHE A 638 -31.94 3.56 -15.16
N LEU A 639 -31.73 4.40 -14.14
CA LEU A 639 -31.58 5.86 -14.28
C LEU A 639 -30.13 6.33 -14.31
N GLY A 640 -29.17 5.40 -14.34
CA GLY A 640 -27.75 5.76 -14.51
C GLY A 640 -27.09 6.38 -13.28
N ARG A 641 -27.54 6.07 -12.06
CA ARG A 641 -27.08 6.69 -10.81
C ARG A 641 -26.02 5.87 -10.07
N ASP A 642 -26.12 4.53 -10.13
CA ASP A 642 -25.19 3.63 -9.45
C ASP A 642 -23.92 3.34 -10.26
N HIS A 643 -22.94 2.66 -9.64
CA HIS A 643 -21.67 2.34 -10.26
C HIS A 643 -21.79 1.36 -11.43
N VAL A 644 -22.75 0.41 -11.41
CA VAL A 644 -22.93 -0.57 -12.49
C VAL A 644 -23.47 0.11 -13.74
N SER A 645 -24.46 0.99 -13.59
CA SER A 645 -25.02 1.75 -14.69
C SER A 645 -24.01 2.70 -15.34
N LYS A 646 -23.20 3.39 -14.53
CA LYS A 646 -22.11 4.25 -15.01
C LYS A 646 -21.12 3.46 -15.86
N ARG A 647 -20.74 2.27 -15.40
CA ARG A 647 -19.83 1.36 -16.11
C ARG A 647 -20.43 0.82 -17.42
N THR A 648 -21.74 0.55 -17.45
CA THR A 648 -22.42 0.03 -18.64
C THR A 648 -22.84 1.11 -19.62
N GLY A 649 -22.49 2.37 -19.37
CA GLY A 649 -22.78 3.51 -20.27
C GLY A 649 -24.26 3.92 -20.29
N ILE A 650 -25.01 3.60 -19.24
CA ILE A 650 -26.40 4.06 -19.11
C ILE A 650 -26.39 5.55 -18.74
N ALA A 651 -26.93 6.38 -19.64
CA ALA A 651 -26.98 7.83 -19.43
C ALA A 651 -27.70 8.17 -18.11
N GLY A 652 -27.07 8.98 -17.29
CA GLY A 652 -27.57 9.35 -15.96
C GLY A 652 -28.73 10.34 -16.02
N PHE A 653 -29.71 10.14 -15.15
CA PHE A 653 -30.75 11.10 -14.82
C PHE A 653 -30.52 11.57 -13.37
N PRO A 654 -30.55 12.88 -13.11
CA PRO A 654 -30.36 13.39 -11.76
C PRO A 654 -31.40 12.79 -10.81
N SER A 655 -30.97 12.51 -9.58
CA SER A 655 -31.91 12.13 -8.52
C SER A 655 -32.78 13.34 -8.19
N PRO A 656 -34.10 13.17 -7.99
CA PRO A 656 -34.88 14.21 -7.35
C PRO A 656 -34.20 14.54 -6.02
N ARG A 657 -33.91 15.82 -5.81
CA ARG A 657 -33.25 16.27 -4.55
C ARG A 657 -34.06 15.74 -3.38
N ARG A 658 -33.42 15.16 -2.37
CA ARG A 658 -34.03 14.97 -1.06
C ARG A 658 -34.32 16.38 -0.54
N THR A 659 -35.58 16.79 -0.57
CA THR A 659 -36.04 18.00 0.11
C THR A 659 -35.84 17.77 1.61
N GLY A 660 -34.81 18.38 2.22
CA GLY A 660 -34.62 18.31 3.68
C GLY A 660 -33.20 18.31 4.22
N ILE A 661 -32.16 18.48 3.40
CA ILE A 661 -30.84 18.89 3.90
C ILE A 661 -30.42 20.06 3.02
N GLU A 662 -30.84 21.24 3.40
CA GLU A 662 -30.25 22.48 2.92
C GLU A 662 -28.85 22.63 3.53
N GLU A 663 -27.95 23.17 2.74
CA GLU A 663 -26.51 23.42 2.87
C GLU A 663 -26.06 23.91 4.25
#